data_263ba827ace7f050d55fa15d08f754d1
#
_entry.id   263ba827ace7f050d55fa15d08f754d1
#
_cell.length_a   1.000
_cell.length_b   1.000
_cell.length_c   1.000
_cell.angle_alpha   90.00
_cell.angle_beta   90.00
_cell.angle_gamma   90.00
#
_symmetry.space_group_name_H-M   'P 1'
#
loop_
_entity.id
_entity.type
_entity.pdbx_description
1 polymer ?
#
loop_
_entity_poly.entity_id
_entity_poly.type
_entity_poly.pdbx_seq_one_letter_code
_entity_poly.pdbx_strand_id
1 'polypeptide(L)'
;MTNASAPWWEVISLRDEVTSSGGAIDDVQMSLHNAVFGTEGVGAGRTPYSDAAYFGSITHPTGNLVELMARVAVRLGVPGSTQTSAMWRLDQAMGGGKSHGLIGLWHLAMHPEELAETDLGRAVMAAAESIAGPGEVRADLGNPICVVLDCDNTTADAEDFGPASRLGERFLWRLFDKDGHRYDAFKDHVTNKAKVAEALSSVGRPVLILIDEIMDYIRAVAASDPDGSVLDMAFLRVLLDVVNDVANCAAVVVMIASDKDNMVMSDTGAGHRAEMEDLLTRNARTTAVTGGGDFAEIIQRRLFADRPSKGVTDALASRYLDEMRGAWETKVFKKLSGWSKPEFRSQVARCYPFHPELIALAEDEWAQHAGFQRVRSIIRVFASAAHEQARRAAAGDWAPELIGSGDLPLQFNQLRESLLSSGLVADEKTQANLREVASVDIVDQHNPERGAASRLDAAREEGWAKYNPRAAERMATALFVRSLCPRAGGARGATEAELFAASFVPSGAYGTGDAETVAAELLETEEGAASVDSLPGRGGAPKRWVFETRKTLAMLTRAEKKTVSDRDRDRAITERAFDLASSGPFDKIVQADGGYPPDEGGTAQQCVAVLSQAGIDNKHQTRLVILDSRWFSLFNGDDTATREATTAAMGVGPNPMSVQWASSAVFACANTAVRAQARGLASEWIARTRVAEHPAVKADKDMHKQAQEEAREAKKHLDSMVKQCYKHIIYLAPKGDYERSVEFLRLRKDTQSALNGSDVWEELREYSKVFNPGEFTRKALLHNLRDNDYGCPISEIRDGFWSNPHKPLLPTGAAELRDAIFDAIAMGDIELVNPEGVVFPVHARNDINLAADNIRIRRATCPTCGIPSRDCEGHPSCAKCGQPPDDCTCETEDTGEVGDSTGQPDDGSSQTAGPTVQVRHWQLTLNINTAVNPDDPDADLVHLLRELSNRLEEGNIAHINQTTQITVTGEQEDADAIEDLAKEAGTAVNVLQL
;
A
#
# COMPACT_ATOMS: atom_id res chain seq x y z
N MET A 1 -2.75 -51.16 2.29
CA MET A 1 -3.21 -49.86 1.81
C MET A 1 -3.29 -48.99 3.05
N THR A 2 -2.28 -48.19 3.30
CA THR A 2 -2.15 -47.33 4.48
C THR A 2 -3.14 -46.20 4.34
N ASN A 3 -3.95 -45.94 5.41
CA ASN A 3 -4.86 -44.80 5.54
C ASN A 3 -4.08 -43.43 5.50
N ALA A 4 -3.55 -43.10 4.36
CA ALA A 4 -2.71 -41.91 4.18
C ALA A 4 -3.48 -40.58 4.07
N SER A 5 -4.77 -40.56 4.40
CA SER A 5 -5.61 -39.37 4.27
C SER A 5 -6.74 -39.25 5.28
N ALA A 6 -6.57 -39.82 6.50
CA ALA A 6 -7.55 -39.59 7.54
C ALA A 6 -7.50 -38.14 8.00
N PRO A 7 -8.65 -37.47 8.17
CA PRO A 7 -8.70 -36.08 8.65
C PRO A 7 -8.23 -35.99 10.11
N TRP A 8 -7.83 -34.82 10.55
CA TRP A 8 -7.20 -34.63 11.87
C TRP A 8 -8.05 -35.10 13.03
N TRP A 9 -9.37 -34.97 12.95
CA TRP A 9 -10.31 -35.41 14.02
C TRP A 9 -10.44 -36.94 14.16
N GLU A 10 -9.91 -37.69 13.23
CA GLU A 10 -9.77 -39.15 13.30
C GLU A 10 -8.36 -39.59 13.71
N VAL A 11 -7.39 -38.68 13.66
CA VAL A 11 -5.96 -38.95 13.90
C VAL A 11 -5.51 -38.55 15.29
N ILE A 12 -6.01 -37.40 15.78
CA ILE A 12 -5.69 -36.84 17.08
C ILE A 12 -6.96 -36.45 17.80
N SER A 13 -6.98 -36.58 19.14
CA SER A 13 -8.09 -36.23 20.00
C SER A 13 -7.86 -34.92 20.76
N LEU A 14 -8.93 -34.12 20.88
CA LEU A 14 -8.91 -32.99 21.79
C LEU A 14 -8.79 -33.46 23.23
N ARG A 15 -8.14 -32.69 24.08
CA ARG A 15 -8.14 -32.98 25.53
C ARG A 15 -9.53 -32.86 26.12
N ASP A 16 -9.79 -33.64 27.18
CA ASP A 16 -11.10 -33.68 27.83
C ASP A 16 -11.57 -32.31 28.33
N GLU A 17 -10.67 -31.46 28.78
CA GLU A 17 -10.98 -30.09 29.20
C GLU A 17 -11.48 -29.19 28.05
N VAL A 18 -10.96 -29.41 26.83
CA VAL A 18 -11.41 -28.67 25.64
C VAL A 18 -12.80 -29.15 25.22
N THR A 19 -13.03 -30.46 25.26
CA THR A 19 -14.33 -31.06 24.88
C THR A 19 -15.42 -30.81 25.93
N SER A 20 -15.14 -30.97 27.22
CA SER A 20 -16.10 -30.78 28.31
C SER A 20 -16.52 -29.33 28.51
N SER A 21 -15.59 -28.37 28.21
CA SER A 21 -15.87 -26.93 28.25
C SER A 21 -16.54 -26.38 27.00
N GLY A 22 -16.76 -27.21 25.97
CA GLY A 22 -17.28 -26.76 24.69
C GLY A 22 -16.29 -25.81 23.94
N GLY A 23 -14.98 -26.00 24.16
CA GLY A 23 -13.91 -25.12 23.63
C GLY A 23 -13.62 -23.90 24.51
N ALA A 24 -14.37 -23.71 25.61
CA ALA A 24 -14.11 -22.63 26.57
C ALA A 24 -13.09 -23.10 27.63
N ILE A 25 -11.81 -23.03 27.29
CA ILE A 25 -10.82 -23.30 28.34
C ILE A 25 -10.84 -22.13 29.31
N ASP A 26 -11.15 -22.41 30.54
CA ASP A 26 -11.09 -21.44 31.64
C ASP A 26 -9.69 -21.37 32.23
N ASP A 27 -8.94 -20.35 31.77
CA ASP A 27 -7.58 -20.09 32.25
C ASP A 27 -7.56 -19.29 33.56
N VAL A 28 -8.70 -18.91 34.12
CA VAL A 28 -8.75 -18.23 35.43
C VAL A 28 -8.12 -19.12 36.52
N GLN A 29 -8.12 -20.44 36.31
CA GLN A 29 -7.50 -21.40 37.24
C GLN A 29 -5.95 -21.45 37.11
N MET A 30 -5.35 -20.89 36.05
CA MET A 30 -3.89 -20.86 35.88
C MET A 30 -3.28 -19.65 36.60
N SER A 31 -3.41 -19.60 37.92
CA SER A 31 -2.66 -18.68 38.76
C SER A 31 -1.69 -19.46 39.64
N LEU A 32 -0.55 -18.88 39.96
CA LEU A 32 0.39 -19.47 40.92
C LEU A 32 -0.29 -19.64 42.28
N HIS A 33 -1.09 -18.66 42.71
CA HIS A 33 -1.87 -18.73 43.94
C HIS A 33 -2.78 -19.97 44.00
N ASN A 34 -3.65 -20.15 42.97
CA ASN A 34 -4.58 -21.27 42.93
C ASN A 34 -3.87 -22.63 42.86
N ALA A 35 -2.74 -22.71 42.13
CA ALA A 35 -1.97 -23.94 42.06
C ALA A 35 -1.34 -24.33 43.40
N VAL A 36 -0.86 -23.35 44.16
CA VAL A 36 -0.12 -23.56 45.42
C VAL A 36 -1.08 -23.57 46.62
N PHE A 37 -1.96 -22.59 46.75
CA PHE A 37 -2.78 -22.36 47.94
C PHE A 37 -4.23 -22.83 47.81
N GLY A 38 -4.72 -23.07 46.60
CA GLY A 38 -6.09 -23.53 46.37
C GLY A 38 -6.43 -24.92 46.98
N THR A 39 -5.43 -25.62 47.50
CA THR A 39 -5.60 -26.91 48.19
C THR A 39 -5.78 -26.78 49.71
N GLU A 40 -5.49 -25.59 50.28
CA GLU A 40 -5.43 -25.37 51.74
C GLU A 40 -6.69 -24.68 52.31
N GLY A 41 -7.60 -24.12 51.47
CA GLY A 41 -8.75 -23.34 51.90
C GLY A 41 -10.07 -24.14 51.95
N VAL A 42 -10.98 -23.75 52.86
CA VAL A 42 -12.33 -24.32 52.95
C VAL A 42 -13.16 -23.84 51.76
N GLY A 43 -13.39 -24.76 50.79
CA GLY A 43 -14.24 -24.53 49.63
C GLY A 43 -13.50 -24.32 48.29
N ALA A 44 -12.19 -24.35 48.27
CA ALA A 44 -11.42 -24.32 47.04
C ALA A 44 -11.32 -25.73 46.44
N GLY A 45 -11.84 -25.95 45.25
CA GLY A 45 -11.58 -27.15 44.45
C GLY A 45 -10.13 -27.19 43.99
N ARG A 46 -9.49 -28.37 44.05
CA ARG A 46 -8.16 -28.59 43.46
C ARG A 46 -8.21 -28.13 42.00
N THR A 47 -7.34 -27.18 41.59
CA THR A 47 -7.18 -26.84 40.18
C THR A 47 -6.38 -27.96 39.50
N PRO A 48 -6.63 -28.25 38.23
CA PRO A 48 -5.80 -29.20 37.48
C PRO A 48 -4.29 -28.87 37.53
N TYR A 49 -3.96 -27.61 37.69
CA TYR A 49 -2.57 -27.11 37.76
C TYR A 49 -1.83 -27.46 39.06
N SER A 50 -2.53 -27.93 40.08
CA SER A 50 -1.95 -28.47 41.34
C SER A 50 -1.42 -29.90 41.20
N ASP A 51 -1.72 -30.59 40.09
CA ASP A 51 -1.27 -31.94 39.76
C ASP A 51 -0.03 -31.88 38.85
N ALA A 52 1.09 -32.43 39.33
CA ALA A 52 2.36 -32.37 38.60
C ALA A 52 2.35 -33.18 37.30
N ALA A 53 1.67 -34.33 37.29
CA ALA A 53 1.56 -35.19 36.11
C ALA A 53 0.71 -34.50 35.03
N TYR A 54 -0.42 -33.92 35.42
CA TYR A 54 -1.24 -33.12 34.53
C TYR A 54 -0.46 -31.92 34.00
N PHE A 55 0.16 -31.10 34.87
CA PHE A 55 0.95 -29.92 34.48
C PHE A 55 2.04 -30.29 33.48
N GLY A 56 2.84 -31.33 33.76
CA GLY A 56 3.88 -31.78 32.84
C GLY A 56 3.34 -32.33 31.52
N SER A 57 2.11 -32.91 31.51
CA SER A 57 1.48 -33.40 30.28
C SER A 57 1.05 -32.28 29.32
N ILE A 58 0.63 -31.15 29.86
CA ILE A 58 0.17 -29.99 29.07
C ILE A 58 1.27 -28.99 28.71
N THR A 59 2.44 -29.14 29.37
CA THR A 59 3.56 -28.20 29.20
C THR A 59 4.48 -28.68 28.10
N HIS A 60 4.73 -27.80 27.10
CA HIS A 60 5.78 -28.04 26.12
C HIS A 60 7.16 -27.74 26.75
N PRO A 61 8.16 -28.64 26.70
CA PRO A 61 9.49 -28.41 27.23
C PRO A 61 10.28 -27.49 26.32
N THR A 62 10.00 -26.17 26.38
CA THR A 62 10.75 -25.17 25.61
C THR A 62 12.21 -25.16 26.10
N GLY A 63 13.14 -24.86 25.17
CA GLY A 63 14.57 -24.82 25.52
C GLY A 63 14.87 -23.87 26.69
N ASN A 64 14.22 -22.70 26.74
CA ASN A 64 14.39 -21.72 27.80
C ASN A 64 13.85 -22.21 29.16
N LEU A 65 12.65 -22.81 29.19
CA LEU A 65 12.05 -23.33 30.39
C LEU A 65 12.88 -24.51 30.95
N VAL A 66 13.29 -25.43 30.08
CA VAL A 66 14.12 -26.57 30.45
C VAL A 66 15.45 -26.10 31.00
N GLU A 67 16.15 -25.12 30.38
CA GLU A 67 17.39 -24.56 30.87
C GLU A 67 17.22 -23.91 32.26
N LEU A 68 16.17 -23.08 32.42
CA LEU A 68 15.89 -22.44 33.71
C LEU A 68 15.67 -23.48 34.80
N MET A 69 14.76 -24.43 34.58
CA MET A 69 14.42 -25.47 35.57
C MET A 69 15.64 -26.37 35.87
N ALA A 70 16.42 -26.77 34.86
CA ALA A 70 17.61 -27.60 35.04
C ALA A 70 18.67 -26.89 35.89
N ARG A 71 18.89 -25.60 35.64
CA ARG A 71 19.87 -24.82 36.45
C ARG A 71 19.41 -24.62 37.89
N VAL A 72 18.11 -24.44 38.11
CA VAL A 72 17.51 -24.41 39.44
C VAL A 72 17.65 -25.80 40.11
N ALA A 73 17.36 -26.88 39.38
CA ALA A 73 17.54 -28.27 39.91
C ALA A 73 18.99 -28.55 40.35
N VAL A 74 19.98 -28.13 39.55
CA VAL A 74 21.41 -28.22 39.91
C VAL A 74 21.72 -27.41 41.19
N ARG A 75 21.19 -26.18 41.25
CA ARG A 75 21.41 -25.29 42.41
C ARG A 75 20.85 -25.87 43.71
N LEU A 76 19.69 -26.53 43.66
CA LEU A 76 19.02 -27.13 44.82
C LEU A 76 19.57 -28.54 45.11
N GLY A 77 19.64 -29.40 44.07
CA GLY A 77 19.89 -30.82 44.17
C GLY A 77 21.33 -31.26 44.35
N VAL A 78 22.32 -30.46 43.98
CA VAL A 78 23.74 -30.77 44.18
C VAL A 78 24.20 -30.20 45.55
N PRO A 79 24.62 -31.02 46.46
CA PRO A 79 25.00 -30.56 47.80
C PRO A 79 26.10 -29.46 47.80
N GLY A 80 25.81 -28.35 48.47
CA GLY A 80 26.71 -27.20 48.52
C GLY A 80 26.92 -26.44 47.21
N SER A 81 26.04 -26.64 46.22
CA SER A 81 26.21 -26.08 44.88
C SER A 81 26.12 -24.56 44.84
N THR A 82 27.11 -24.00 44.20
CA THR A 82 27.12 -22.61 43.71
C THR A 82 27.42 -22.53 42.23
N GLN A 83 27.32 -23.65 41.50
CA GLN A 83 27.73 -23.78 40.10
C GLN A 83 26.80 -23.01 39.12
N THR A 84 25.53 -22.81 39.52
CA THR A 84 24.55 -22.10 38.70
C THR A 84 24.11 -20.81 39.38
N SER A 85 23.56 -19.88 38.60
CA SER A 85 23.00 -18.63 39.14
C SER A 85 21.95 -18.93 40.18
N ALA A 86 22.05 -18.25 41.34
CA ALA A 86 21.07 -18.36 42.42
C ALA A 86 19.83 -17.53 42.09
N MET A 87 19.95 -16.51 41.25
CA MET A 87 18.90 -15.56 41.00
C MET A 87 18.54 -15.46 39.53
N TRP A 88 17.22 -15.49 39.27
CA TRP A 88 16.68 -15.43 37.97
C TRP A 88 15.58 -14.36 37.86
N ARG A 89 15.58 -13.61 36.79
CA ARG A 89 14.55 -12.66 36.41
C ARG A 89 13.81 -13.21 35.20
N LEU A 90 12.50 -13.42 35.33
CA LEU A 90 11.63 -13.70 34.19
C LEU A 90 11.13 -12.38 33.59
N ASP A 91 11.67 -12.04 32.43
CA ASP A 91 11.35 -10.81 31.73
C ASP A 91 10.65 -11.14 30.41
N GLN A 92 9.34 -11.16 30.45
CA GLN A 92 8.51 -11.50 29.29
C GLN A 92 7.23 -10.69 29.36
N ALA A 93 6.68 -10.33 28.17
CA ALA A 93 5.42 -9.60 28.08
C ALA A 93 4.27 -10.36 28.75
N MET A 94 3.17 -9.62 29.05
CA MET A 94 1.97 -10.19 29.66
C MET A 94 1.45 -11.39 28.83
N GLY A 95 1.03 -12.46 29.46
CA GLY A 95 0.59 -13.68 28.78
C GLY A 95 1.72 -14.56 28.20
N GLY A 96 2.98 -14.26 28.46
CA GLY A 96 4.12 -15.03 27.97
C GLY A 96 4.46 -16.32 28.72
N GLY A 97 3.59 -16.80 29.63
CA GLY A 97 3.80 -18.05 30.38
C GLY A 97 4.64 -17.89 31.66
N LYS A 98 4.80 -16.69 32.22
CA LYS A 98 5.57 -16.43 33.45
C LYS A 98 5.05 -17.23 34.64
N SER A 99 3.76 -17.08 34.99
CA SER A 99 3.14 -17.83 36.07
C SER A 99 3.15 -19.34 35.81
N HIS A 100 3.04 -19.76 34.55
CA HIS A 100 3.21 -21.17 34.16
C HIS A 100 4.64 -21.67 34.43
N GLY A 101 5.66 -20.87 34.15
CA GLY A 101 7.05 -21.18 34.49
C GLY A 101 7.29 -21.29 36.00
N LEU A 102 6.65 -20.40 36.80
CA LEU A 102 6.72 -20.47 38.27
C LEU A 102 6.01 -21.71 38.81
N ILE A 103 4.85 -22.10 38.26
CA ILE A 103 4.15 -23.35 38.61
C ILE A 103 5.05 -24.57 38.31
N GLY A 104 5.74 -24.56 37.15
CA GLY A 104 6.71 -25.60 36.81
C GLY A 104 7.88 -25.70 37.80
N LEU A 105 8.42 -24.59 38.25
CA LEU A 105 9.44 -24.54 39.27
C LEU A 105 8.94 -24.98 40.65
N TRP A 106 7.69 -24.66 41.00
CA TRP A 106 7.04 -25.14 42.21
C TRP A 106 6.89 -26.67 42.18
N HIS A 107 6.40 -27.25 41.08
CA HIS A 107 6.34 -28.72 40.95
C HIS A 107 7.72 -29.35 40.96
N LEU A 108 8.72 -28.74 40.33
CA LEU A 108 10.10 -29.21 40.37
C LEU A 108 10.61 -29.34 41.83
N ALA A 109 10.25 -28.38 42.71
CA ALA A 109 10.63 -28.39 44.10
C ALA A 109 9.79 -29.29 44.96
N MET A 110 8.46 -29.29 44.78
CA MET A 110 7.52 -29.93 45.67
C MET A 110 7.13 -31.35 45.26
N HIS A 111 7.14 -31.64 43.95
CA HIS A 111 6.69 -32.88 43.33
C HIS A 111 7.69 -33.41 42.29
N PRO A 112 9.01 -33.49 42.62
CA PRO A 112 10.05 -33.81 41.63
C PRO A 112 9.89 -35.20 41.00
N GLU A 113 9.46 -36.19 41.80
CA GLU A 113 9.27 -37.58 41.31
C GLU A 113 8.15 -37.68 40.30
N GLU A 114 6.97 -37.10 40.61
CA GLU A 114 5.83 -37.09 39.71
C GLU A 114 6.11 -36.30 38.40
N LEU A 115 6.78 -35.17 38.55
CA LEU A 115 7.16 -34.35 37.37
C LEU A 115 8.15 -35.11 36.50
N ALA A 116 9.09 -35.88 37.09
CA ALA A 116 10.10 -36.64 36.34
C ALA A 116 9.51 -37.72 35.41
N GLU A 117 8.30 -38.19 35.68
CA GLU A 117 7.59 -39.13 34.81
C GLU A 117 7.07 -38.45 33.50
N THR A 118 7.03 -37.13 33.46
CA THR A 118 6.56 -36.36 32.30
C THR A 118 7.69 -36.06 31.31
N ASP A 119 7.32 -35.68 30.09
CA ASP A 119 8.32 -35.22 29.08
C ASP A 119 9.10 -34.01 29.57
N LEU A 120 8.43 -33.06 30.23
CA LEU A 120 9.06 -31.88 30.81
C LEU A 120 10.10 -32.28 31.85
N GLY A 121 9.71 -33.09 32.83
CA GLY A 121 10.62 -33.51 33.89
C GLY A 121 11.82 -34.31 33.36
N ARG A 122 11.60 -35.24 32.44
CA ARG A 122 12.71 -35.98 31.79
C ARG A 122 13.67 -35.05 31.06
N ALA A 123 13.17 -34.06 30.33
CA ALA A 123 14.02 -33.06 29.65
C ALA A 123 14.82 -32.22 30.65
N VAL A 124 14.19 -31.78 31.73
CA VAL A 124 14.81 -30.98 32.80
C VAL A 124 15.92 -31.77 33.50
N MET A 125 15.65 -33.03 33.89
CA MET A 125 16.66 -33.85 34.57
C MET A 125 17.83 -34.22 33.66
N ALA A 126 17.56 -34.54 32.42
CA ALA A 126 18.65 -34.77 31.44
C ALA A 126 19.53 -33.53 31.22
N ALA A 127 18.91 -32.34 31.16
CA ALA A 127 19.65 -31.08 31.05
C ALA A 127 20.43 -30.77 32.36
N ALA A 128 19.87 -31.04 33.53
CA ALA A 128 20.51 -30.86 34.80
C ALA A 128 21.76 -31.77 34.95
N GLU A 129 21.65 -33.05 34.58
CA GLU A 129 22.76 -33.99 34.54
C GLU A 129 23.85 -33.59 33.53
N SER A 130 23.46 -33.00 32.40
CA SER A 130 24.42 -32.44 31.45
C SER A 130 25.23 -31.27 32.03
N ILE A 131 24.65 -30.52 32.95
CA ILE A 131 25.32 -29.38 33.62
C ILE A 131 26.21 -29.85 34.78
N ALA A 132 25.70 -30.71 35.68
CA ALA A 132 26.35 -31.10 36.93
C ALA A 132 27.18 -32.38 36.81
N GLY A 133 26.88 -33.25 35.88
CA GLY A 133 27.37 -34.61 35.74
C GLY A 133 26.32 -35.67 36.09
N PRO A 134 26.43 -36.88 35.49
CA PRO A 134 25.46 -37.96 35.71
C PRO A 134 25.42 -38.37 37.19
N GLY A 135 24.21 -38.39 37.79
CA GLY A 135 23.97 -38.80 39.16
C GLY A 135 24.37 -37.80 40.25
N GLU A 136 24.89 -36.63 39.89
CA GLU A 136 25.23 -35.57 40.84
C GLU A 136 24.01 -34.83 41.41
N VAL A 137 22.93 -34.76 40.66
CA VAL A 137 21.66 -34.09 41.05
C VAL A 137 20.80 -35.12 41.81
N ARG A 138 20.44 -34.80 43.02
CA ARG A 138 19.50 -35.66 43.80
C ARG A 138 18.15 -35.69 43.14
N ALA A 139 17.50 -36.84 43.04
CA ALA A 139 16.18 -37.00 42.44
C ALA A 139 15.11 -36.19 43.19
N ASP A 140 15.21 -36.14 44.56
CA ASP A 140 14.36 -35.35 45.43
C ASP A 140 14.80 -33.89 45.63
N LEU A 141 15.82 -33.46 44.89
CA LEU A 141 16.48 -32.15 45.01
C LEU A 141 16.91 -31.76 46.42
N GLY A 142 16.99 -32.78 47.36
CA GLY A 142 17.28 -32.54 48.77
C GLY A 142 16.06 -32.08 49.55
N ASN A 143 14.88 -32.37 49.09
CA ASN A 143 13.60 -32.02 49.70
C ASN A 143 13.49 -30.51 50.00
N PRO A 144 13.46 -29.66 49.00
CA PRO A 144 13.53 -28.20 49.18
C PRO A 144 12.28 -27.63 49.86
N ILE A 145 12.44 -26.48 50.49
CA ILE A 145 11.31 -25.62 50.89
C ILE A 145 11.07 -24.64 49.73
N CYS A 146 9.80 -24.55 49.27
CA CYS A 146 9.40 -23.57 48.30
C CYS A 146 8.62 -22.43 48.97
N VAL A 147 9.22 -21.23 48.97
CA VAL A 147 8.58 -20.01 49.46
C VAL A 147 7.98 -19.27 48.28
N VAL A 148 6.64 -19.21 48.25
CA VAL A 148 5.89 -18.51 47.20
C VAL A 148 5.37 -17.19 47.76
N LEU A 149 5.73 -16.07 47.10
CA LEU A 149 5.23 -14.74 47.36
C LEU A 149 4.42 -14.31 46.13
N ASP A 150 3.13 -14.52 46.19
CA ASP A 150 2.19 -14.04 45.17
C ASP A 150 1.78 -12.61 45.52
N CYS A 151 2.36 -11.65 44.80
CA CYS A 151 2.25 -10.24 45.12
C CYS A 151 1.03 -9.55 44.48
N ASP A 152 0.29 -10.22 43.58
CA ASP A 152 -0.97 -9.71 43.04
C ASP A 152 -2.09 -9.80 44.09
N ASN A 153 -2.05 -10.82 44.93
CA ASN A 153 -3.05 -11.04 45.96
C ASN A 153 -2.64 -10.37 47.30
N THR A 154 -2.67 -9.04 47.34
CA THR A 154 -2.29 -8.24 48.52
C THR A 154 -3.23 -8.41 49.71
N THR A 155 -4.42 -8.95 49.49
CA THR A 155 -5.46 -9.22 50.50
C THR A 155 -5.53 -10.71 50.91
N ALA A 156 -4.44 -11.47 50.63
CA ALA A 156 -4.39 -12.87 51.04
C ALA A 156 -4.81 -13.00 52.50
N ASP A 157 -5.73 -13.95 52.76
CA ASP A 157 -6.38 -14.12 54.04
C ASP A 157 -5.35 -14.30 55.15
N ALA A 158 -5.68 -13.75 56.31
CA ALA A 158 -4.86 -13.87 57.50
C ALA A 158 -4.50 -15.33 57.83
N GLU A 159 -5.34 -16.30 57.40
CA GLU A 159 -5.10 -17.72 57.56
C GLU A 159 -3.88 -18.24 56.82
N ASP A 160 -3.53 -17.64 55.64
CA ASP A 160 -2.39 -18.08 54.86
C ASP A 160 -1.07 -17.57 55.42
N PHE A 161 -1.04 -16.38 55.99
CA PHE A 161 0.15 -15.71 56.49
C PHE A 161 0.15 -15.45 58.00
N GLY A 162 -0.86 -15.90 58.72
CA GLY A 162 -0.95 -15.79 60.16
C GLY A 162 -0.70 -14.37 60.67
N PRO A 163 0.33 -14.16 61.55
CA PRO A 163 0.62 -12.85 62.11
C PRO A 163 1.40 -11.91 61.11
N ALA A 164 1.77 -12.41 59.95
CA ALA A 164 2.67 -11.70 59.02
C ALA A 164 1.89 -10.66 58.16
N SER A 165 2.29 -9.40 58.26
CA SER A 165 1.60 -8.30 57.60
C SER A 165 2.42 -7.78 56.42
N ARG A 166 3.79 -7.81 56.48
CA ARG A 166 4.67 -7.27 55.48
C ARG A 166 5.36 -8.36 54.67
N LEU A 167 5.90 -7.99 53.50
CA LEU A 167 6.50 -8.94 52.59
C LEU A 167 7.64 -9.77 53.23
N GLY A 168 8.51 -9.15 53.99
CA GLY A 168 9.58 -9.87 54.68
C GLY A 168 9.10 -10.76 55.79
N GLU A 169 8.01 -10.40 56.47
CA GLU A 169 7.35 -11.23 57.46
C GLU A 169 6.66 -12.42 56.81
N ARG A 170 5.96 -12.23 55.69
CA ARG A 170 5.31 -13.29 54.89
C ARG A 170 6.35 -14.30 54.38
N PHE A 171 7.49 -13.79 53.92
CA PHE A 171 8.62 -14.64 53.55
C PHE A 171 9.06 -15.54 54.70
N LEU A 172 9.32 -15.02 55.89
CA LEU A 172 9.77 -15.81 57.08
C LEU A 172 8.69 -16.80 57.53
N TRP A 173 7.42 -16.39 57.52
CA TRP A 173 6.27 -17.28 57.89
C TRP A 173 6.21 -18.52 56.97
N ARG A 174 6.42 -18.33 55.70
CA ARG A 174 6.48 -19.45 54.76
C ARG A 174 7.76 -20.23 54.80
N LEU A 175 8.89 -19.57 54.98
CA LEU A 175 10.21 -20.23 55.13
C LEU A 175 10.23 -21.20 56.27
N PHE A 176 9.58 -20.85 57.37
CA PHE A 176 9.52 -21.69 58.59
C PHE A 176 8.31 -22.59 58.66
N ASP A 177 7.58 -22.78 57.57
CA ASP A 177 6.39 -23.62 57.45
C ASP A 177 5.37 -23.33 58.55
N LYS A 178 5.05 -22.03 58.77
CA LYS A 178 4.12 -21.53 59.80
C LYS A 178 4.53 -21.77 61.26
N ASP A 179 5.83 -22.06 61.53
CA ASP A 179 6.32 -22.20 62.91
C ASP A 179 6.46 -20.82 63.57
N GLY A 180 5.55 -20.48 64.44
CA GLY A 180 5.53 -19.20 65.15
C GLY A 180 6.75 -18.91 65.98
N HIS A 181 7.38 -19.94 66.62
CA HIS A 181 8.62 -19.73 67.42
C HIS A 181 9.80 -19.34 66.56
N ARG A 182 10.00 -19.99 65.45
CA ARG A 182 11.04 -19.63 64.50
C ARG A 182 10.79 -18.29 63.86
N TYR A 183 9.55 -18.02 63.47
CA TYR A 183 9.11 -16.72 62.91
C TYR A 183 9.41 -15.57 63.87
N ASP A 184 9.00 -15.68 65.16
CA ASP A 184 9.20 -14.66 66.17
C ASP A 184 10.69 -14.34 66.45
N ALA A 185 11.58 -15.32 66.21
CA ALA A 185 13.03 -15.12 66.38
C ALA A 185 13.65 -14.21 65.28
N PHE A 186 12.99 -14.06 64.09
CA PHE A 186 13.60 -13.36 62.97
C PHE A 186 12.75 -12.20 62.43
N LYS A 187 11.45 -12.10 62.72
CA LYS A 187 10.49 -11.13 62.16
C LYS A 187 10.95 -9.65 62.22
N ASP A 188 11.60 -9.25 63.31
CA ASP A 188 12.08 -7.90 63.54
C ASP A 188 13.42 -7.59 62.82
N HIS A 189 13.97 -8.58 62.12
CA HIS A 189 15.33 -8.53 61.53
C HIS A 189 15.34 -8.76 60.02
N VAL A 190 14.19 -8.62 59.34
CA VAL A 190 14.07 -8.86 57.88
C VAL A 190 14.92 -7.98 57.00
N THR A 191 15.38 -6.83 57.48
CA THR A 191 16.33 -5.92 56.81
C THR A 191 17.77 -6.11 57.16
N ASN A 192 18.10 -7.12 58.02
CA ASN A 192 19.45 -7.42 58.43
C ASN A 192 20.03 -8.62 57.65
N LYS A 193 21.04 -8.34 56.78
CA LYS A 193 21.63 -9.32 55.86
C LYS A 193 22.11 -10.60 56.59
N ALA A 194 22.79 -10.48 57.75
CA ALA A 194 23.29 -11.63 58.49
C ALA A 194 22.15 -12.47 59.07
N LYS A 195 21.07 -11.81 59.52
CA LYS A 195 19.91 -12.52 60.11
C LYS A 195 19.07 -13.23 59.05
N VAL A 196 18.89 -12.64 57.90
CA VAL A 196 18.24 -13.28 56.76
C VAL A 196 19.06 -14.46 56.23
N ALA A 197 20.38 -14.35 56.16
CA ALA A 197 21.26 -15.49 55.83
C ALA A 197 21.20 -16.62 56.90
N GLU A 198 21.16 -16.25 58.16
CA GLU A 198 20.98 -17.18 59.27
C GLU A 198 19.59 -17.90 59.19
N ALA A 199 18.52 -17.17 58.90
CA ALA A 199 17.20 -17.69 58.71
C ALA A 199 17.16 -18.74 57.59
N LEU A 200 17.69 -18.40 56.39
CA LEU A 200 17.79 -19.31 55.24
C LEU A 200 18.63 -20.56 55.57
N SER A 201 19.77 -20.39 56.24
CA SER A 201 20.66 -21.50 56.57
C SER A 201 20.10 -22.40 57.68
N SER A 202 19.28 -21.82 58.57
CA SER A 202 18.76 -22.53 59.75
C SER A 202 17.72 -23.60 59.40
N VAL A 203 17.15 -23.55 58.18
CA VAL A 203 16.15 -24.54 57.75
C VAL A 203 16.78 -25.90 57.41
N GLY A 204 18.09 -25.90 57.09
CA GLY A 204 18.86 -27.15 56.87
C GLY A 204 18.46 -27.92 55.60
N ARG A 205 17.70 -27.29 54.73
CA ARG A 205 17.19 -27.82 53.45
C ARG A 205 17.42 -26.82 52.34
N PRO A 206 17.48 -27.23 51.04
CA PRO A 206 17.47 -26.30 49.92
C PRO A 206 16.25 -25.40 49.96
N VAL A 207 16.40 -24.15 49.47
CA VAL A 207 15.29 -23.18 49.48
C VAL A 207 15.07 -22.63 48.06
N LEU A 208 13.87 -22.74 47.57
CA LEU A 208 13.42 -22.08 46.36
C LEU A 208 12.47 -20.92 46.69
N ILE A 209 12.73 -19.74 46.17
CA ILE A 209 11.90 -18.54 46.38
C ILE A 209 11.31 -18.14 45.05
N LEU A 210 9.97 -18.10 45.01
CA LEU A 210 9.21 -17.68 43.81
C LEU A 210 8.46 -16.40 44.14
N ILE A 211 8.72 -15.35 43.39
CA ILE A 211 8.07 -14.03 43.57
C ILE A 211 7.37 -13.68 42.28
N ASP A 212 6.02 -13.63 42.31
CA ASP A 212 5.19 -13.24 41.18
C ASP A 212 4.65 -11.82 41.35
N GLU A 213 4.53 -11.07 40.25
CA GLU A 213 3.88 -9.77 40.15
C GLU A 213 4.33 -8.71 41.19
N ILE A 214 5.60 -8.71 41.56
CA ILE A 214 6.17 -7.82 42.60
C ILE A 214 5.88 -6.33 42.34
N MET A 215 5.74 -5.91 41.08
CA MET A 215 5.48 -4.51 40.71
C MET A 215 4.06 -4.08 41.10
N ASP A 216 3.08 -4.98 41.08
CA ASP A 216 1.72 -4.67 41.50
C ASP A 216 1.64 -4.49 43.00
N TYR A 217 2.36 -5.31 43.74
CA TYR A 217 2.51 -5.11 45.17
C TYR A 217 3.16 -3.75 45.51
N ILE A 218 4.32 -3.44 44.89
CA ILE A 218 5.04 -2.18 45.11
C ILE A 218 4.13 -0.99 44.81
N ARG A 219 3.35 -1.02 43.71
CA ARG A 219 2.42 0.02 43.33
C ARG A 219 1.34 0.20 44.40
N ALA A 220 0.71 -0.88 44.82
CA ALA A 220 -0.38 -0.86 45.80
C ALA A 220 0.11 -0.35 47.18
N VAL A 221 1.24 -0.85 47.66
CA VAL A 221 1.78 -0.47 48.96
C VAL A 221 2.34 0.95 48.93
N ALA A 222 3.05 1.36 47.88
CA ALA A 222 3.57 2.72 47.77
C ALA A 222 2.44 3.79 47.70
N ALA A 223 1.25 3.43 47.26
CA ALA A 223 0.10 4.31 47.23
C ALA A 223 -0.63 4.38 48.60
N SER A 224 -0.69 3.28 49.34
CA SER A 224 -1.43 3.16 50.61
C SER A 224 -0.57 3.35 51.86
N ASP A 225 0.67 2.88 51.88
CA ASP A 225 1.66 2.96 52.97
C ASP A 225 3.06 3.23 52.43
N PRO A 226 3.39 4.50 52.08
CA PRO A 226 4.68 4.88 51.52
C PRO A 226 5.88 4.49 52.41
N ASP A 227 5.77 4.64 53.73
CA ASP A 227 6.82 4.34 54.69
C ASP A 227 7.07 2.81 54.76
N GLY A 228 6.00 2.03 54.76
CA GLY A 228 6.07 0.58 54.71
C GLY A 228 6.64 0.06 53.42
N SER A 229 6.40 0.72 52.31
CA SER A 229 6.99 0.32 51.01
C SER A 229 8.53 0.43 51.02
N VAL A 230 9.10 1.41 51.75
CA VAL A 230 10.53 1.56 51.91
C VAL A 230 11.15 0.35 52.69
N LEU A 231 10.42 -0.13 53.70
CA LEU A 231 10.87 -1.30 54.46
C LEU A 231 10.79 -2.59 53.61
N ASP A 232 9.75 -2.74 52.81
CA ASP A 232 9.62 -3.88 51.90
C ASP A 232 10.71 -3.86 50.81
N MET A 233 11.03 -2.69 50.27
CA MET A 233 12.17 -2.53 49.37
C MET A 233 13.52 -2.84 50.00
N ALA A 234 13.72 -2.41 51.25
CA ALA A 234 14.93 -2.75 52.03
C ALA A 234 15.06 -4.27 52.27
N PHE A 235 13.96 -4.94 52.56
CA PHE A 235 13.93 -6.41 52.67
C PHE A 235 14.28 -7.07 51.33
N LEU A 236 13.62 -6.67 50.20
CA LEU A 236 13.93 -7.24 48.90
C LEU A 236 15.39 -7.08 48.52
N ARG A 237 16.01 -5.92 48.79
CA ARG A 237 17.43 -5.69 48.55
C ARG A 237 18.29 -6.68 49.35
N VAL A 238 17.99 -6.86 50.63
CA VAL A 238 18.69 -7.79 51.51
C VAL A 238 18.50 -9.23 51.03
N LEU A 239 17.28 -9.62 50.70
CA LEU A 239 16.98 -10.99 50.22
C LEU A 239 17.76 -11.31 48.96
N LEU A 240 17.70 -10.40 47.96
CA LEU A 240 18.35 -10.58 46.68
C LEU A 240 19.86 -10.67 46.79
N ASP A 241 20.48 -9.95 47.73
CA ASP A 241 21.89 -10.08 48.03
C ASP A 241 22.24 -11.43 48.72
N VAL A 242 21.44 -11.83 49.71
CA VAL A 242 21.71 -13.04 50.53
C VAL A 242 21.56 -14.32 49.73
N VAL A 243 20.59 -14.42 48.84
CA VAL A 243 20.32 -15.62 48.02
C VAL A 243 21.56 -16.04 47.21
N ASN A 244 22.36 -15.08 46.72
CA ASN A 244 23.59 -15.40 46.00
C ASN A 244 24.65 -16.00 46.88
N ASP A 245 24.71 -15.61 48.18
CA ASP A 245 25.74 -16.04 49.13
C ASP A 245 25.40 -17.38 49.79
N VAL A 246 24.13 -17.80 49.82
CA VAL A 246 23.68 -19.04 50.46
C VAL A 246 23.71 -20.22 49.49
N ALA A 247 24.38 -21.30 49.82
CA ALA A 247 24.42 -22.52 49.04
C ALA A 247 23.03 -23.20 49.02
N ASN A 248 22.71 -23.90 47.94
CA ASN A 248 21.43 -24.60 47.75
C ASN A 248 20.21 -23.67 47.91
N CYS A 249 20.35 -22.39 47.61
CA CYS A 249 19.29 -21.40 47.60
C CYS A 249 19.12 -20.82 46.19
N ALA A 250 17.89 -20.72 45.73
CA ALA A 250 17.53 -20.09 44.43
C ALA A 250 16.33 -19.17 44.56
N ALA A 251 16.31 -18.08 43.82
CA ALA A 251 15.16 -17.18 43.71
C ALA A 251 14.82 -16.89 42.26
N VAL A 252 13.54 -16.89 41.95
CA VAL A 252 13.00 -16.53 40.64
C VAL A 252 11.99 -15.41 40.81
N VAL A 253 12.25 -14.28 40.19
CA VAL A 253 11.41 -13.06 40.29
C VAL A 253 10.79 -12.77 38.93
N VAL A 254 9.49 -12.62 38.92
CA VAL A 254 8.74 -12.20 37.75
C VAL A 254 8.63 -10.68 37.73
N MET A 255 9.19 -10.09 36.70
CA MET A 255 8.94 -8.69 36.35
C MET A 255 8.02 -8.64 35.14
N ILE A 256 7.01 -7.80 35.17
CA ILE A 256 6.26 -7.47 33.95
C ILE A 256 7.20 -6.67 33.05
N ALA A 257 7.55 -7.21 31.87
CA ALA A 257 8.20 -6.44 30.84
C ALA A 257 7.19 -5.36 30.40
N SER A 258 7.41 -4.21 30.88
CA SER A 258 6.46 -3.12 30.98
C SER A 258 5.85 -2.67 29.65
N ASP A 259 4.57 -2.43 29.68
CA ASP A 259 4.02 -1.20 29.12
C ASP A 259 4.47 -0.03 30.02
N LYS A 260 5.57 0.61 29.66
CA LYS A 260 6.15 1.74 30.40
C LYS A 260 5.15 2.92 30.53
N ASP A 261 4.15 2.97 29.65
CA ASP A 261 3.30 4.15 29.47
C ASP A 261 1.91 4.04 30.12
N ASN A 262 1.47 2.83 30.55
CA ASN A 262 0.11 2.63 31.06
C ASN A 262 0.00 2.42 32.57
N MET A 263 1.10 2.27 33.30
CA MET A 263 1.06 2.13 34.77
C MET A 263 1.13 3.52 35.42
N VAL A 264 0.00 4.03 35.88
CA VAL A 264 -0.02 5.21 36.76
C VAL A 264 0.55 4.79 38.12
N MET A 265 1.78 5.20 38.39
CA MET A 265 2.47 5.00 39.67
C MET A 265 2.62 6.34 40.40
N SER A 266 2.59 6.30 41.74
CA SER A 266 3.05 7.44 42.55
C SER A 266 4.56 7.66 42.32
N ASP A 267 5.08 8.86 42.59
CA ASP A 267 6.52 9.17 42.48
C ASP A 267 7.37 8.17 43.29
N THR A 268 6.92 7.75 44.44
CA THR A 268 7.55 6.74 45.30
C THR A 268 7.54 5.37 44.61
N GLY A 269 6.42 4.94 44.05
CA GLY A 269 6.29 3.67 43.31
C GLY A 269 7.19 3.64 42.08
N ALA A 270 7.30 4.74 41.33
CA ALA A 270 8.19 4.86 40.19
C ALA A 270 9.67 4.77 40.59
N GLY A 271 10.03 5.37 41.74
CA GLY A 271 11.38 5.26 42.32
C GLY A 271 11.73 3.82 42.73
N HIS A 272 10.81 3.13 43.38
CA HIS A 272 11.00 1.73 43.77
C HIS A 272 11.11 0.78 42.56
N ARG A 273 10.33 1.04 41.51
CA ARG A 273 10.46 0.29 40.26
C ARG A 273 11.86 0.41 39.67
N ALA A 274 12.35 1.64 39.53
CA ALA A 274 13.68 1.87 38.98
C ALA A 274 14.78 1.20 39.85
N GLU A 275 14.65 1.25 41.17
CA GLU A 275 15.54 0.56 42.11
C GLU A 275 15.50 -0.95 41.93
N MET A 276 14.32 -1.55 41.79
CA MET A 276 14.12 -2.98 41.59
C MET A 276 14.69 -3.46 40.26
N GLU A 277 14.46 -2.71 39.18
CA GLU A 277 15.05 -2.99 37.88
C GLU A 277 16.61 -2.97 37.94
N ASP A 278 17.19 -2.03 38.64
CA ASP A 278 18.63 -1.91 38.80
C ASP A 278 19.19 -3.07 39.66
N LEU A 279 18.54 -3.42 40.76
CA LEU A 279 18.90 -4.54 41.61
C LEU A 279 18.89 -5.88 40.85
N LEU A 280 17.82 -6.16 40.12
CA LEU A 280 17.70 -7.41 39.36
C LEU A 280 18.66 -7.44 38.15
N THR A 281 18.93 -6.31 37.52
CA THR A 281 19.88 -6.24 36.42
C THR A 281 21.31 -6.58 36.88
N ARG A 282 21.67 -6.21 38.12
CA ARG A 282 23.01 -6.51 38.70
C ARG A 282 23.14 -7.92 39.20
N ASN A 283 22.08 -8.48 39.80
CA ASN A 283 22.17 -9.70 40.61
C ASN A 283 21.53 -10.92 39.94
N ALA A 284 20.59 -10.74 38.99
CA ALA A 284 19.83 -11.83 38.41
C ALA A 284 20.21 -12.11 36.95
N ARG A 285 20.17 -13.36 36.56
CA ARG A 285 20.22 -13.76 35.16
C ARG A 285 18.83 -13.61 34.56
N THR A 286 18.71 -12.82 33.51
CA THR A 286 17.44 -12.63 32.79
C THR A 286 17.19 -13.79 31.83
N THR A 287 15.97 -14.32 31.82
CA THR A 287 15.49 -15.36 30.91
C THR A 287 14.01 -15.15 30.58
N ALA A 288 13.55 -15.80 29.51
CA ALA A 288 12.13 -15.91 29.17
C ALA A 288 11.71 -17.39 29.23
N VAL A 289 10.44 -17.66 29.49
CA VAL A 289 9.91 -19.03 29.56
C VAL A 289 9.78 -19.64 28.15
N THR A 290 9.36 -18.82 27.17
CA THR A 290 9.19 -19.23 25.77
C THR A 290 10.17 -18.53 24.86
N GLY A 291 10.72 -19.25 23.88
CA GLY A 291 11.53 -18.70 22.81
C GLY A 291 10.71 -18.39 21.55
N GLY A 292 11.31 -17.68 20.58
CA GLY A 292 10.71 -17.57 19.25
C GLY A 292 10.68 -18.96 18.60
N GLY A 293 9.49 -19.37 18.15
CA GLY A 293 9.33 -20.65 17.44
C GLY A 293 8.69 -21.79 18.24
N ASP A 294 8.46 -21.67 19.54
CA ASP A 294 7.83 -22.72 20.36
C ASP A 294 6.30 -22.64 20.36
N PHE A 295 5.74 -21.63 19.70
CA PHE A 295 4.32 -21.30 19.82
C PHE A 295 3.39 -22.40 19.30
N ALA A 296 3.68 -22.97 18.14
CA ALA A 296 2.89 -24.02 17.54
C ALA A 296 2.84 -25.29 18.43
N GLU A 297 3.98 -25.68 18.98
CA GLU A 297 4.11 -26.85 19.86
C GLU A 297 3.42 -26.65 21.21
N ILE A 298 3.44 -25.41 21.73
CA ILE A 298 2.69 -25.05 22.95
C ILE A 298 1.19 -25.23 22.71
N ILE A 299 0.65 -24.67 21.62
CA ILE A 299 -0.75 -24.79 21.24
C ILE A 299 -1.13 -26.26 21.05
N GLN A 300 -0.36 -27.00 20.28
CA GLN A 300 -0.62 -28.41 20.01
C GLN A 300 -0.64 -29.23 21.32
N ARG A 301 0.33 -29.04 22.20
CA ARG A 301 0.43 -29.76 23.45
C ARG A 301 -0.71 -29.42 24.43
N ARG A 302 -1.14 -28.17 24.40
CA ARG A 302 -2.19 -27.65 25.29
C ARG A 302 -3.58 -28.12 24.88
N LEU A 303 -3.84 -28.32 23.60
CA LEU A 303 -5.16 -28.60 23.06
C LEU A 303 -5.40 -30.08 22.77
N PHE A 304 -4.37 -30.83 22.40
CA PHE A 304 -4.51 -32.22 21.94
C PHE A 304 -3.82 -33.22 22.89
N ALA A 305 -4.48 -34.35 23.07
CA ALA A 305 -3.94 -35.47 23.86
C ALA A 305 -2.87 -36.25 23.08
N ASP A 306 -3.04 -36.34 21.74
CA ASP A 306 -2.22 -37.15 20.87
C ASP A 306 -1.40 -36.27 19.91
N ARG A 307 -0.36 -36.86 19.31
CA ARG A 307 0.43 -36.25 18.25
C ARG A 307 0.31 -37.03 16.94
N PRO A 308 0.23 -36.34 15.81
CA PRO A 308 0.18 -37.03 14.51
C PRO A 308 1.50 -37.74 14.23
N SER A 309 1.41 -38.87 13.53
CA SER A 309 2.63 -39.48 12.98
C SER A 309 3.18 -38.64 11.81
N LYS A 310 4.49 -38.66 11.61
CA LYS A 310 5.14 -37.97 10.50
C LYS A 310 4.56 -38.38 9.13
N GLY A 311 4.14 -39.64 8.96
CA GLY A 311 3.53 -40.10 7.71
C GLY A 311 2.22 -39.39 7.38
N VAL A 312 1.39 -39.05 8.39
CA VAL A 312 0.13 -38.31 8.21
C VAL A 312 0.40 -36.88 7.76
N THR A 313 1.28 -36.16 8.45
CA THR A 313 1.59 -34.77 8.14
C THR A 313 2.30 -34.61 6.80
N ASP A 314 3.21 -35.52 6.46
CA ASP A 314 3.91 -35.52 5.15
C ASP A 314 2.94 -35.83 4.00
N ALA A 315 1.99 -36.74 4.17
CA ALA A 315 0.98 -37.05 3.18
C ALA A 315 0.04 -35.87 2.93
N LEU A 316 -0.42 -35.22 4.01
CA LEU A 316 -1.28 -34.03 3.94
C LEU A 316 -0.57 -32.86 3.26
N ALA A 317 0.66 -32.55 3.70
CA ALA A 317 1.46 -31.47 3.10
C ALA A 317 1.75 -31.72 1.61
N SER A 318 1.99 -33.01 1.22
CA SER A 318 2.19 -33.36 -0.17
C SER A 318 0.94 -33.12 -1.00
N ARG A 319 -0.25 -33.46 -0.50
CA ARG A 319 -1.53 -33.21 -1.18
C ARG A 319 -1.78 -31.72 -1.35
N TYR A 320 -1.56 -30.89 -0.32
CA TYR A 320 -1.66 -29.44 -0.44
C TYR A 320 -0.73 -28.89 -1.51
N LEU A 321 0.54 -29.30 -1.52
CA LEU A 321 1.52 -28.85 -2.52
C LEU A 321 1.24 -29.36 -3.92
N ASP A 322 0.63 -30.53 -4.05
CA ASP A 322 0.26 -31.12 -5.34
C ASP A 322 -0.91 -30.37 -5.99
N GLU A 323 -1.85 -29.89 -5.20
CA GLU A 323 -2.97 -29.05 -5.66
C GLU A 323 -2.57 -27.57 -5.81
N MET A 324 -1.65 -27.07 -5.00
CA MET A 324 -1.12 -25.70 -5.14
C MET A 324 -0.10 -25.56 -6.28
N ARG A 325 -0.48 -25.95 -7.51
CA ARG A 325 0.35 -25.83 -8.71
C ARG A 325 -0.15 -24.73 -9.66
N GLY A 326 0.67 -24.37 -10.64
CA GLY A 326 0.29 -23.46 -11.71
C GLY A 326 -0.05 -22.06 -11.19
N ALA A 327 -1.28 -21.61 -11.39
CA ALA A 327 -1.73 -20.29 -10.97
C ALA A 327 -1.74 -20.14 -9.43
N TRP A 328 -2.10 -21.17 -8.68
CA TRP A 328 -2.02 -21.18 -7.22
C TRP A 328 -0.58 -20.98 -6.72
N GLU A 329 0.40 -21.61 -7.34
CA GLU A 329 1.80 -21.45 -6.95
C GLU A 329 2.29 -20.01 -7.17
N THR A 330 1.92 -19.40 -8.30
CA THR A 330 2.40 -18.07 -8.66
C THR A 330 1.64 -16.94 -7.98
N LYS A 331 0.30 -17.05 -7.86
CA LYS A 331 -0.55 -16.01 -7.30
C LYS A 331 -0.63 -16.06 -5.78
N VAL A 332 -0.48 -17.24 -5.18
CA VAL A 332 -0.71 -17.46 -3.75
C VAL A 332 0.57 -17.93 -3.05
N PHE A 333 1.02 -19.16 -3.29
CA PHE A 333 2.07 -19.78 -2.51
C PHE A 333 3.37 -18.97 -2.45
N LYS A 334 3.86 -18.47 -3.61
CA LYS A 334 5.08 -17.64 -3.67
C LYS A 334 4.93 -16.24 -3.08
N LYS A 335 3.70 -15.76 -2.95
CA LYS A 335 3.45 -14.39 -2.44
C LYS A 335 3.24 -14.33 -0.92
N LEU A 336 2.80 -15.43 -0.31
CA LEU A 336 2.36 -15.41 1.08
C LEU A 336 3.47 -15.56 2.10
N SER A 337 4.31 -16.56 1.95
CA SER A 337 5.14 -17.01 3.06
C SER A 337 6.64 -16.92 2.80
N GLY A 338 7.04 -16.78 1.54
CA GLY A 338 8.42 -17.02 1.15
C GLY A 338 8.89 -18.46 1.41
N TRP A 339 8.00 -19.37 1.85
CA TRP A 339 8.37 -20.76 2.14
C TRP A 339 8.71 -21.52 0.87
N SER A 340 9.78 -22.27 0.94
CA SER A 340 10.04 -23.36 0.01
C SER A 340 9.10 -24.54 0.28
N LYS A 341 8.91 -25.42 -0.71
CA LYS A 341 8.09 -26.63 -0.52
C LYS A 341 8.56 -27.53 0.64
N PRO A 342 9.87 -27.73 0.87
CA PRO A 342 10.35 -28.44 2.06
C PRO A 342 10.02 -27.75 3.37
N GLU A 343 10.15 -26.43 3.43
CA GLU A 343 9.79 -25.64 4.63
C GLU A 343 8.31 -25.72 4.93
N PHE A 344 7.43 -25.61 3.92
CA PHE A 344 5.99 -25.81 4.10
C PHE A 344 5.67 -27.17 4.74
N ARG A 345 6.31 -28.27 4.28
CA ARG A 345 6.13 -29.59 4.90
C ARG A 345 6.55 -29.62 6.37
N SER A 346 7.69 -29.00 6.67
CA SER A 346 8.15 -28.89 8.07
C SER A 346 7.18 -28.08 8.93
N GLN A 347 6.65 -26.98 8.39
CA GLN A 347 5.68 -26.13 9.09
C GLN A 347 4.33 -26.88 9.30
N VAL A 348 3.84 -27.61 8.29
CA VAL A 348 2.61 -28.43 8.48
C VAL A 348 2.80 -29.46 9.59
N ALA A 349 3.94 -30.16 9.62
CA ALA A 349 4.22 -31.14 10.69
C ALA A 349 4.25 -30.49 12.09
N ARG A 350 4.73 -29.27 12.19
CA ARG A 350 4.85 -28.51 13.42
C ARG A 350 3.53 -27.90 13.88
N CYS A 351 2.72 -27.37 12.94
CA CYS A 351 1.52 -26.61 13.24
C CYS A 351 0.24 -27.45 13.29
N TYR A 352 0.27 -28.72 12.83
CA TYR A 352 -0.90 -29.59 12.70
C TYR A 352 -1.74 -29.65 13.99
N PRO A 353 -3.09 -29.53 13.90
CA PRO A 353 -3.93 -29.49 12.71
C PRO A 353 -4.19 -28.06 12.19
N PHE A 354 -3.49 -27.06 12.69
CA PHE A 354 -3.63 -25.70 12.21
C PHE A 354 -2.79 -25.45 10.96
N HIS A 355 -3.34 -24.66 10.05
CA HIS A 355 -2.57 -24.24 8.88
C HIS A 355 -1.41 -23.34 9.32
N PRO A 356 -0.19 -23.50 8.78
CA PRO A 356 0.97 -22.68 9.17
C PRO A 356 0.74 -21.17 9.08
N GLU A 357 -0.12 -20.73 8.17
CA GLU A 357 -0.49 -19.33 7.98
C GLU A 357 -1.26 -18.77 9.18
N LEU A 358 -2.15 -19.54 9.82
CA LEU A 358 -2.87 -19.12 11.02
C LEU A 358 -1.93 -19.00 12.23
N ILE A 359 -0.99 -19.93 12.37
CA ILE A 359 0.03 -19.85 13.42
C ILE A 359 0.91 -18.62 13.22
N ALA A 360 1.38 -18.39 11.98
CA ALA A 360 2.17 -17.20 11.66
C ALA A 360 1.39 -15.89 11.91
N LEU A 361 0.10 -15.83 11.57
CA LEU A 361 -0.77 -14.69 11.87
C LEU A 361 -0.80 -14.41 13.39
N ALA A 362 -0.94 -15.47 14.19
CA ALA A 362 -1.01 -15.33 15.64
C ALA A 362 0.35 -14.96 16.27
N GLU A 363 1.46 -15.53 15.80
CA GLU A 363 2.80 -15.33 16.34
C GLU A 363 3.41 -13.99 15.88
N ASP A 364 3.29 -13.66 14.59
CA ASP A 364 3.98 -12.52 13.98
C ASP A 364 3.15 -11.23 14.01
N GLU A 365 1.81 -11.32 14.00
CA GLU A 365 0.93 -10.15 13.94
C GLU A 365 0.23 -9.91 15.29
N TRP A 366 -0.57 -10.87 15.79
CA TRP A 366 -1.34 -10.66 17.02
C TRP A 366 -0.46 -10.56 18.25
N ALA A 367 0.55 -11.43 18.39
CA ALA A 367 1.45 -11.43 19.53
C ALA A 367 2.36 -10.19 19.62
N GLN A 368 2.47 -9.39 18.55
CA GLN A 368 3.21 -8.13 18.57
C GLN A 368 2.36 -6.95 19.06
N HIS A 369 1.03 -7.14 19.18
CA HIS A 369 0.15 -6.07 19.64
C HIS A 369 0.26 -5.88 21.15
N ALA A 370 0.49 -4.65 21.62
CA ALA A 370 0.81 -4.36 23.02
C ALA A 370 -0.31 -4.74 24.02
N GLY A 371 -1.58 -4.61 23.62
CA GLY A 371 -2.73 -4.97 24.45
C GLY A 371 -3.06 -6.46 24.49
N PHE A 372 -2.39 -7.29 23.67
CA PHE A 372 -2.74 -8.68 23.48
C PHE A 372 -2.08 -9.60 24.52
N GLN A 373 -2.89 -10.37 25.24
CA GLN A 373 -2.39 -11.38 26.19
C GLN A 373 -1.95 -12.64 25.44
N ARG A 374 -0.76 -12.60 24.89
CA ARG A 374 -0.19 -13.49 23.86
C ARG A 374 -0.71 -14.96 23.90
N VAL A 375 -0.28 -15.76 24.86
CA VAL A 375 -0.55 -17.21 24.83
C VAL A 375 -1.97 -17.54 25.32
N ARG A 376 -2.44 -16.87 26.37
CA ARG A 376 -3.75 -17.16 27.00
C ARG A 376 -4.92 -16.92 26.04
N SER A 377 -5.00 -15.75 25.43
CA SER A 377 -6.10 -15.41 24.50
C SER A 377 -6.09 -16.28 23.25
N ILE A 378 -4.88 -16.58 22.73
CA ILE A 378 -4.74 -17.43 21.55
C ILE A 378 -5.18 -18.87 21.84
N ILE A 379 -4.80 -19.45 22.98
CA ILE A 379 -5.23 -20.79 23.39
C ILE A 379 -6.76 -20.90 23.35
N ARG A 380 -7.48 -19.91 23.89
CA ARG A 380 -8.94 -19.86 23.85
C ARG A 380 -9.52 -19.84 22.44
N VAL A 381 -8.96 -18.99 21.57
CA VAL A 381 -9.41 -18.91 20.17
C VAL A 381 -9.19 -20.23 19.45
N PHE A 382 -8.00 -20.80 19.59
CA PHE A 382 -7.63 -22.06 18.92
C PHE A 382 -8.41 -23.27 19.48
N ALA A 383 -8.65 -23.30 20.81
CA ALA A 383 -9.46 -24.32 21.43
C ALA A 383 -10.91 -24.29 20.92
N SER A 384 -11.52 -23.10 20.90
CA SER A 384 -12.87 -22.91 20.37
C SER A 384 -12.96 -23.28 18.89
N ALA A 385 -11.95 -22.90 18.09
CA ALA A 385 -11.90 -23.24 16.68
C ALA A 385 -11.79 -24.77 16.46
N ALA A 386 -10.85 -25.42 17.13
CA ALA A 386 -10.65 -26.87 16.99
C ALA A 386 -11.88 -27.65 17.48
N HIS A 387 -12.46 -27.28 18.61
CA HIS A 387 -13.67 -27.91 19.13
C HIS A 387 -14.83 -27.81 18.15
N GLU A 388 -15.07 -26.62 17.58
CA GLU A 388 -16.19 -26.44 16.67
C GLU A 388 -15.98 -27.15 15.33
N GLN A 389 -14.76 -27.17 14.80
CA GLN A 389 -14.47 -27.91 13.57
C GLN A 389 -14.61 -29.43 13.78
N ALA A 390 -14.21 -29.94 14.95
CA ALA A 390 -14.45 -31.33 15.31
C ALA A 390 -15.96 -31.65 15.45
N ARG A 391 -16.73 -30.74 16.03
CA ARG A 391 -18.18 -30.86 16.16
C ARG A 391 -18.88 -30.88 14.79
N ARG A 392 -18.46 -30.01 13.86
CA ARG A 392 -18.97 -30.01 12.49
C ARG A 392 -18.69 -31.35 11.80
N ALA A 393 -17.45 -31.82 11.87
CA ALA A 393 -17.07 -33.09 11.30
C ALA A 393 -17.91 -34.26 11.88
N ALA A 394 -18.13 -34.28 13.19
CA ALA A 394 -18.98 -35.28 13.84
C ALA A 394 -20.46 -35.20 13.42
N ALA A 395 -20.95 -34.01 13.06
CA ALA A 395 -22.29 -33.80 12.52
C ALA A 395 -22.41 -34.17 11.02
N GLY A 396 -21.31 -34.51 10.36
CA GLY A 396 -21.26 -34.76 8.92
C GLY A 396 -21.16 -33.50 8.07
N ASP A 397 -20.98 -32.33 8.68
CA ASP A 397 -20.70 -31.08 7.99
C ASP A 397 -19.24 -31.03 7.54
N TRP A 398 -19.00 -30.25 6.51
CA TRP A 398 -17.62 -30.04 6.05
C TRP A 398 -16.77 -29.35 7.15
N ALA A 399 -15.57 -29.89 7.37
CA ALA A 399 -14.53 -29.31 8.21
C ALA A 399 -13.18 -29.32 7.46
N PRO A 400 -12.30 -28.33 7.70
CA PRO A 400 -11.03 -28.24 6.99
C PRO A 400 -10.03 -29.28 7.52
N GLU A 401 -9.18 -29.77 6.64
CA GLU A 401 -8.11 -30.71 6.99
C GLU A 401 -6.92 -30.00 7.68
N LEU A 402 -6.75 -28.71 7.41
CA LEU A 402 -5.92 -27.78 8.16
C LEU A 402 -6.77 -26.56 8.48
N ILE A 403 -6.88 -26.23 9.76
CA ILE A 403 -7.66 -25.07 10.24
C ILE A 403 -6.87 -23.79 9.95
N GLY A 404 -7.32 -23.01 8.95
CA GLY A 404 -6.71 -21.74 8.56
C GLY A 404 -7.40 -20.52 9.16
N SER A 405 -6.92 -19.33 8.82
CA SER A 405 -7.51 -18.06 9.30
C SER A 405 -8.95 -17.85 8.83
N GLY A 406 -9.33 -18.43 7.69
CA GLY A 406 -10.70 -18.44 7.17
C GLY A 406 -11.63 -19.44 7.85
N ASP A 407 -11.08 -20.37 8.60
CA ASP A 407 -11.85 -21.48 9.20
C ASP A 407 -12.24 -21.21 10.66
N LEU A 408 -12.00 -20.01 11.17
CA LEU A 408 -12.42 -19.59 12.50
C LEU A 408 -13.94 -19.35 12.50
N PRO A 409 -14.73 -20.14 13.26
CA PRO A 409 -16.20 -20.10 13.14
C PRO A 409 -16.80 -18.91 13.90
N LEU A 410 -16.86 -17.74 13.27
CA LEU A 410 -17.32 -16.47 13.88
C LEU A 410 -18.80 -16.48 14.29
N GLN A 411 -19.62 -17.40 13.80
CA GLN A 411 -21.00 -17.58 14.28
C GLN A 411 -21.06 -18.01 15.75
N PHE A 412 -20.01 -18.65 16.30
CA PHE A 412 -19.94 -18.99 17.69
C PHE A 412 -19.55 -17.78 18.53
N ASN A 413 -20.47 -17.38 19.40
CA ASN A 413 -20.29 -16.20 20.24
C ASN A 413 -19.01 -16.29 21.07
N GLN A 414 -18.73 -17.49 21.62
CA GLN A 414 -17.56 -17.68 22.45
C GLN A 414 -16.24 -17.42 21.73
N LEU A 415 -16.06 -17.93 20.51
CA LEU A 415 -14.86 -17.67 19.72
C LEU A 415 -14.77 -16.18 19.36
N ARG A 416 -15.88 -15.60 18.91
CA ARG A 416 -15.93 -14.18 18.55
C ARG A 416 -15.58 -13.27 19.73
N GLU A 417 -16.15 -13.54 20.91
CA GLU A 417 -15.85 -12.81 22.13
C GLU A 417 -14.40 -13.04 22.58
N SER A 418 -13.87 -14.25 22.46
CA SER A 418 -12.46 -14.54 22.77
C SER A 418 -11.52 -13.74 21.88
N LEU A 419 -11.83 -13.56 20.59
CA LEU A 419 -11.06 -12.71 19.67
C LEU A 419 -11.15 -11.23 20.04
N LEU A 420 -12.37 -10.72 20.25
CA LEU A 420 -12.60 -9.28 20.46
C LEU A 420 -12.13 -8.80 21.83
N SER A 421 -12.25 -9.66 22.87
CA SER A 421 -11.77 -9.35 24.22
C SER A 421 -10.30 -9.69 24.45
N SER A 422 -9.59 -10.18 23.44
CA SER A 422 -8.19 -10.62 23.54
C SER A 422 -7.18 -9.50 23.79
N GLY A 423 -7.59 -8.23 23.67
CA GLY A 423 -6.72 -7.06 23.66
C GLY A 423 -6.25 -6.64 22.27
N LEU A 424 -6.64 -7.36 21.21
CA LEU A 424 -6.41 -6.91 19.81
C LEU A 424 -7.22 -5.67 19.48
N VAL A 425 -8.35 -5.47 20.17
CA VAL A 425 -9.24 -4.32 20.01
C VAL A 425 -9.35 -3.61 21.35
N ALA A 426 -8.85 -2.38 21.40
CA ALA A 426 -8.62 -1.66 22.66
C ALA A 426 -9.91 -1.16 23.36
N ASP A 427 -10.95 -0.80 22.59
CA ASP A 427 -12.13 -0.13 23.15
C ASP A 427 -13.44 -0.92 22.88
N GLU A 428 -14.36 -0.87 23.86
CA GLU A 428 -15.64 -1.59 23.81
C GLU A 428 -16.54 -1.16 22.65
N LYS A 429 -16.47 0.10 22.23
CA LYS A 429 -17.28 0.62 21.11
C LYS A 429 -16.83 -0.02 19.80
N THR A 430 -15.53 -0.10 19.56
CA THR A 430 -14.97 -0.78 18.39
C THR A 430 -15.28 -2.27 18.44
N GLN A 431 -15.18 -2.92 19.60
CA GLN A 431 -15.60 -4.32 19.76
C GLN A 431 -17.08 -4.53 19.41
N ALA A 432 -17.98 -3.67 19.88
CA ALA A 432 -19.42 -3.72 19.55
C ALA A 432 -19.67 -3.56 18.05
N ASN A 433 -18.96 -2.63 17.40
CA ASN A 433 -19.06 -2.44 15.95
C ASN A 433 -18.54 -3.66 15.17
N LEU A 434 -17.44 -4.28 15.61
CA LEU A 434 -16.90 -5.49 14.98
C LEU A 434 -17.83 -6.70 15.16
N ARG A 435 -18.58 -6.80 16.28
CA ARG A 435 -19.65 -7.80 16.42
C ARG A 435 -20.72 -7.64 15.36
N GLU A 436 -21.11 -6.40 15.09
CA GLU A 436 -22.10 -6.10 14.04
C GLU A 436 -21.55 -6.42 12.66
N VAL A 437 -20.30 -6.05 12.37
CA VAL A 437 -19.61 -6.40 11.12
C VAL A 437 -19.59 -7.93 10.92
N ALA A 438 -19.18 -8.69 11.92
CA ALA A 438 -19.16 -10.15 11.82
C ALA A 438 -20.56 -10.73 11.53
N SER A 439 -21.61 -10.17 12.14
CA SER A 439 -22.98 -10.64 11.99
C SER A 439 -23.61 -10.26 10.65
N VAL A 440 -23.36 -9.04 10.15
CA VAL A 440 -24.00 -8.51 8.94
C VAL A 440 -23.22 -8.87 7.67
N ASP A 441 -21.89 -8.80 7.74
CA ASP A 441 -21.05 -8.97 6.56
C ASP A 441 -20.51 -10.39 6.40
N ILE A 442 -20.42 -11.18 7.47
CA ILE A 442 -19.86 -12.52 7.40
C ILE A 442 -20.96 -13.55 7.64
N VAL A 443 -21.27 -13.83 8.91
CA VAL A 443 -22.24 -14.86 9.29
C VAL A 443 -22.93 -14.47 10.60
N ASP A 444 -24.27 -14.47 10.60
CA ASP A 444 -25.06 -14.23 11.82
C ASP A 444 -25.25 -15.52 12.64
N GLN A 445 -25.19 -15.39 13.96
CA GLN A 445 -25.29 -16.52 14.88
C GLN A 445 -26.65 -17.22 14.80
N HIS A 446 -27.72 -16.47 14.65
CA HIS A 446 -29.09 -16.95 14.72
C HIS A 446 -29.75 -17.09 13.36
N ASN A 447 -29.25 -16.35 12.36
CA ASN A 447 -29.77 -16.39 11.01
C ASN A 447 -28.61 -16.29 10.00
N PRO A 448 -28.05 -17.43 9.56
CA PRO A 448 -26.95 -17.45 8.60
C PRO A 448 -27.24 -16.69 7.31
N GLU A 449 -28.50 -16.63 6.88
CA GLU A 449 -28.90 -15.89 5.68
C GLU A 449 -28.77 -14.37 5.80
N ARG A 450 -28.59 -13.86 7.01
CA ARG A 450 -28.37 -12.43 7.24
C ARG A 450 -26.96 -11.98 6.89
N GLY A 451 -25.94 -12.81 7.09
CA GLY A 451 -24.55 -12.49 6.74
C GLY A 451 -24.36 -12.40 5.22
N ALA A 452 -23.65 -11.37 4.75
CA ALA A 452 -23.43 -11.20 3.31
C ALA A 452 -22.62 -12.34 2.70
N ALA A 453 -21.52 -12.76 3.35
CA ALA A 453 -20.69 -13.86 2.88
C ALA A 453 -21.42 -15.20 2.89
N SER A 454 -22.15 -15.50 3.97
CA SER A 454 -22.93 -16.74 4.05
C SER A 454 -24.08 -16.78 3.05
N ARG A 455 -24.71 -15.63 2.70
CA ARG A 455 -25.69 -15.56 1.62
C ARG A 455 -25.08 -15.86 0.25
N LEU A 456 -23.90 -15.30 -0.03
CA LEU A 456 -23.18 -15.58 -1.28
C LEU A 456 -22.88 -17.08 -1.42
N ASP A 457 -22.45 -17.72 -0.34
CA ASP A 457 -22.18 -19.16 -0.34
C ASP A 457 -23.47 -19.98 -0.50
N ALA A 458 -24.57 -19.59 0.16
CA ALA A 458 -25.87 -20.27 0.06
C ALA A 458 -26.52 -20.13 -1.33
N ALA A 459 -26.21 -19.07 -2.06
CA ALA A 459 -26.70 -18.86 -3.42
C ALA A 459 -25.96 -19.72 -4.47
N ARG A 460 -24.89 -20.44 -4.10
CA ARG A 460 -24.11 -21.28 -5.00
C ARG A 460 -24.82 -22.58 -5.30
N GLU A 461 -24.60 -23.10 -6.49
CA GLU A 461 -25.07 -24.45 -6.84
C GLU A 461 -24.43 -25.51 -5.94
N GLU A 462 -25.21 -26.51 -5.53
CA GLU A 462 -24.78 -27.61 -4.65
C GLU A 462 -23.53 -28.30 -5.15
N GLY A 463 -23.41 -28.54 -6.45
CA GLY A 463 -22.24 -29.13 -7.08
C GLY A 463 -20.98 -28.31 -6.92
N TRP A 464 -21.08 -26.98 -7.02
CA TRP A 464 -19.98 -26.04 -6.83
C TRP A 464 -19.62 -25.95 -5.33
N ALA A 465 -20.61 -25.82 -4.44
CA ALA A 465 -20.40 -25.72 -3.01
C ALA A 465 -19.70 -26.93 -2.40
N LYS A 466 -19.87 -28.11 -2.98
CA LYS A 466 -19.17 -29.32 -2.55
C LYS A 466 -17.65 -29.22 -2.66
N TYR A 467 -17.15 -28.55 -3.69
CA TYR A 467 -15.70 -28.41 -3.93
C TYR A 467 -15.15 -27.09 -3.38
N ASN A 468 -16.02 -26.14 -3.09
CA ASN A 468 -15.65 -24.80 -2.62
C ASN A 468 -16.48 -24.44 -1.35
N PRO A 469 -16.39 -25.26 -0.30
CA PRO A 469 -17.24 -25.10 0.87
C PRO A 469 -16.98 -23.77 1.57
N ARG A 470 -18.06 -22.98 1.72
CA ARG A 470 -18.05 -21.69 2.44
C ARG A 470 -16.94 -20.72 1.97
N ALA A 471 -16.69 -20.65 0.67
CA ALA A 471 -15.55 -19.91 0.13
C ALA A 471 -15.62 -18.41 0.47
N ALA A 472 -16.81 -17.79 0.37
CA ALA A 472 -17.00 -16.37 0.72
C ALA A 472 -16.90 -16.13 2.23
N GLU A 473 -17.51 -17.00 3.06
CA GLU A 473 -17.41 -16.94 4.53
C GLU A 473 -15.96 -17.07 4.99
N ARG A 474 -15.19 -18.01 4.40
CA ARG A 474 -13.78 -18.21 4.72
C ARG A 474 -12.92 -17.01 4.34
N MET A 475 -13.13 -16.42 3.16
CA MET A 475 -12.42 -15.19 2.76
C MET A 475 -12.77 -14.01 3.68
N ALA A 476 -14.06 -13.83 4.00
CA ALA A 476 -14.51 -12.76 4.88
C ALA A 476 -13.98 -12.94 6.31
N THR A 477 -13.95 -14.17 6.82
CA THR A 477 -13.38 -14.49 8.14
C THR A 477 -11.88 -14.17 8.18
N ALA A 478 -11.11 -14.58 7.17
CA ALA A 478 -9.70 -14.25 7.09
C ALA A 478 -9.46 -12.75 7.01
N LEU A 479 -10.28 -12.03 6.25
CA LEU A 479 -10.24 -10.58 6.20
C LEU A 479 -10.54 -9.95 7.56
N PHE A 480 -11.54 -10.46 8.26
CA PHE A 480 -11.94 -9.96 9.57
C PHE A 480 -10.80 -10.07 10.59
N VAL A 481 -10.23 -11.26 10.75
CA VAL A 481 -9.16 -11.47 11.74
C VAL A 481 -7.87 -10.69 11.44
N ARG A 482 -7.62 -10.41 10.16
CA ARG A 482 -6.50 -9.54 9.72
C ARG A 482 -6.82 -8.05 9.80
N SER A 483 -8.09 -7.69 10.04
CA SER A 483 -8.53 -6.31 10.22
C SER A 483 -8.55 -5.87 11.68
N LEU A 484 -8.41 -6.79 12.64
CA LEU A 484 -8.52 -6.50 14.08
C LEU A 484 -7.41 -5.57 14.58
N CYS A 485 -6.19 -5.76 14.12
CA CYS A 485 -5.05 -4.95 14.53
C CYS A 485 -4.11 -4.66 13.36
N PRO A 486 -3.32 -3.57 13.42
CA PRO A 486 -2.28 -3.29 12.44
C PRO A 486 -1.10 -4.25 12.61
N ARG A 487 -0.46 -4.62 11.49
CA ARG A 487 0.80 -5.35 11.45
C ARG A 487 1.98 -4.49 11.87
N ALA A 488 3.13 -5.13 12.12
CA ALA A 488 4.40 -4.43 12.19
C ALA A 488 4.59 -3.58 10.91
N GLY A 489 4.73 -2.25 11.08
CA GLY A 489 4.76 -1.30 9.96
C GLY A 489 3.41 -0.65 9.60
N GLY A 490 2.36 -0.86 10.39
CA GLY A 490 1.07 -0.13 10.33
C GLY A 490 0.08 -0.60 9.27
N ALA A 491 0.38 -1.66 8.50
CA ALA A 491 -0.55 -2.19 7.50
C ALA A 491 -1.67 -3.00 8.18
N ARG A 492 -2.93 -2.79 7.77
CA ARG A 492 -4.12 -3.54 8.20
C ARG A 492 -4.73 -4.34 7.06
N GLY A 493 -5.56 -5.32 7.40
CA GLY A 493 -6.36 -6.07 6.45
C GLY A 493 -5.59 -7.13 5.66
N ALA A 494 -6.21 -7.68 4.62
CA ALA A 494 -5.73 -8.80 3.83
C ALA A 494 -5.42 -8.41 2.38
N THR A 495 -4.40 -9.04 1.80
CA THR A 495 -4.10 -9.01 0.37
C THR A 495 -4.96 -10.05 -0.38
N GLU A 496 -5.05 -9.94 -1.69
CA GLU A 496 -5.70 -10.92 -2.55
C GLU A 496 -5.14 -12.34 -2.34
N ALA A 497 -3.82 -12.47 -2.27
CA ALA A 497 -3.17 -13.76 -2.05
C ALA A 497 -3.55 -14.40 -0.70
N GLU A 498 -3.69 -13.60 0.36
CA GLU A 498 -4.12 -14.07 1.68
C GLU A 498 -5.58 -14.49 1.69
N LEU A 499 -6.46 -13.79 0.98
CA LEU A 499 -7.87 -14.16 0.83
C LEU A 499 -8.04 -15.44 0.03
N PHE A 500 -7.28 -15.60 -1.06
CA PHE A 500 -7.30 -16.83 -1.86
C PHE A 500 -6.80 -18.02 -1.07
N ALA A 501 -5.71 -17.86 -0.30
CA ALA A 501 -5.21 -18.92 0.56
C ALA A 501 -6.23 -19.36 1.60
N ALA A 502 -6.95 -18.41 2.20
CA ALA A 502 -7.96 -18.70 3.20
C ALA A 502 -9.13 -19.53 2.66
N SER A 503 -9.47 -19.37 1.38
CA SER A 503 -10.54 -20.15 0.73
C SER A 503 -10.06 -21.45 0.09
N PHE A 504 -8.75 -21.68 -0.01
CA PHE A 504 -8.18 -22.83 -0.68
C PHE A 504 -8.61 -24.17 -0.06
N VAL A 505 -9.00 -25.11 -0.92
CA VAL A 505 -9.32 -26.50 -0.56
C VAL A 505 -8.53 -27.41 -1.48
N PRO A 506 -7.80 -28.42 -0.97
CA PRO A 506 -7.01 -29.33 -1.79
C PRO A 506 -7.89 -30.38 -2.50
N SER A 507 -8.73 -29.92 -3.43
CA SER A 507 -9.71 -30.76 -4.12
C SER A 507 -9.50 -30.88 -5.64
N GLY A 508 -8.55 -30.18 -6.23
CA GLY A 508 -8.32 -30.15 -7.68
C GLY A 508 -9.42 -29.50 -8.52
N ALA A 509 -10.59 -29.29 -7.94
CA ALA A 509 -11.74 -28.66 -8.61
C ALA A 509 -11.87 -27.15 -8.31
N TYR A 510 -11.13 -26.64 -7.32
CA TYR A 510 -11.13 -25.24 -6.96
C TYR A 510 -9.94 -24.51 -7.59
N GLY A 511 -10.24 -23.63 -8.54
CA GLY A 511 -9.23 -22.85 -9.27
C GLY A 511 -9.04 -21.44 -8.72
N THR A 512 -7.96 -20.76 -9.12
CA THR A 512 -7.77 -19.34 -8.78
C THR A 512 -8.84 -18.45 -9.41
N GLY A 513 -9.42 -18.86 -10.57
CA GLY A 513 -10.54 -18.12 -11.17
C GLY A 513 -11.80 -18.15 -10.32
N ASP A 514 -12.07 -19.29 -9.65
CA ASP A 514 -13.17 -19.39 -8.69
C ASP A 514 -12.93 -18.46 -7.49
N ALA A 515 -11.69 -18.45 -6.96
CA ALA A 515 -11.30 -17.56 -5.88
C ALA A 515 -11.42 -16.07 -6.27
N GLU A 516 -11.02 -15.71 -7.50
CA GLU A 516 -11.19 -14.35 -8.03
C GLU A 516 -12.67 -13.95 -8.10
N THR A 517 -13.53 -14.86 -8.58
CA THR A 517 -14.98 -14.61 -8.65
C THR A 517 -15.57 -14.39 -7.25
N VAL A 518 -15.26 -15.26 -6.30
CA VAL A 518 -15.75 -15.14 -4.92
C VAL A 518 -15.26 -13.85 -4.28
N ALA A 519 -13.99 -13.50 -4.47
CA ALA A 519 -13.42 -12.25 -3.94
C ALA A 519 -14.11 -11.02 -4.54
N ALA A 520 -14.33 -11.00 -5.86
CA ALA A 520 -15.00 -9.89 -6.53
C ALA A 520 -16.45 -9.72 -6.03
N GLU A 521 -17.21 -10.82 -5.92
CA GLU A 521 -18.56 -10.78 -5.38
C GLU A 521 -18.62 -10.31 -3.93
N LEU A 522 -17.70 -10.80 -3.09
CA LEU A 522 -17.65 -10.44 -1.67
C LEU A 522 -17.23 -8.98 -1.44
N LEU A 523 -16.23 -8.50 -2.19
CA LEU A 523 -15.53 -7.24 -1.88
C LEU A 523 -15.98 -6.07 -2.75
N GLU A 524 -16.51 -6.34 -3.96
CA GLU A 524 -16.72 -5.31 -4.96
C GLU A 524 -18.18 -5.14 -5.38
N THR A 525 -19.08 -6.10 -5.04
CA THR A 525 -20.49 -6.02 -5.38
C THR A 525 -21.34 -5.38 -4.28
N GLU A 526 -22.53 -4.95 -4.63
CA GLU A 526 -23.51 -4.40 -3.68
C GLU A 526 -24.08 -5.47 -2.73
N GLU A 527 -24.09 -6.71 -3.14
CA GLU A 527 -24.58 -7.86 -2.38
C GLU A 527 -23.50 -8.41 -1.42
N GLY A 528 -22.25 -8.02 -1.63
CA GLY A 528 -21.12 -8.41 -0.82
C GLY A 528 -21.06 -7.68 0.53
N ALA A 529 -19.91 -7.79 1.21
CA ALA A 529 -19.69 -7.20 2.52
C ALA A 529 -19.71 -5.66 2.47
N ALA A 530 -20.56 -5.05 3.29
CA ALA A 530 -20.82 -3.61 3.24
C ALA A 530 -19.74 -2.78 3.98
N SER A 531 -19.11 -3.36 4.99
CA SER A 531 -18.10 -2.68 5.83
C SER A 531 -16.66 -2.84 5.30
N VAL A 532 -16.48 -3.41 4.12
CA VAL A 532 -15.16 -3.58 3.50
C VAL A 532 -14.72 -2.30 2.84
N ASP A 533 -13.48 -1.90 3.12
CA ASP A 533 -12.77 -0.84 2.41
C ASP A 533 -11.48 -1.34 1.78
N SER A 534 -10.95 -0.60 0.80
CA SER A 534 -9.72 -0.96 0.10
C SER A 534 -8.61 0.04 0.38
N LEU A 535 -7.48 -0.47 0.87
CA LEU A 535 -6.30 0.32 1.13
C LEU A 535 -5.32 0.18 -0.04
N PRO A 536 -4.99 1.27 -0.74
CA PRO A 536 -4.04 1.23 -1.85
C PRO A 536 -2.65 0.85 -1.35
N GLY A 537 -1.92 0.05 -2.13
CA GLY A 537 -0.53 -0.29 -1.83
C GLY A 537 0.37 0.94 -2.02
N ARG A 538 1.22 1.24 -1.04
CA ARG A 538 2.24 2.30 -1.14
C ARG A 538 3.60 1.70 -1.51
N GLY A 539 4.35 2.36 -2.40
CA GLY A 539 5.73 1.97 -2.71
C GLY A 539 5.88 0.56 -3.34
N GLY A 540 4.91 0.10 -4.13
CA GLY A 540 4.93 -1.23 -4.75
C GLY A 540 4.35 -2.35 -3.89
N ALA A 541 3.86 -2.05 -2.69
CA ALA A 541 3.12 -3.00 -1.86
C ALA A 541 1.75 -3.35 -2.49
N PRO A 542 1.22 -4.58 -2.32
CA PRO A 542 -0.06 -4.96 -2.87
C PRO A 542 -1.22 -4.20 -2.22
N LYS A 543 -2.32 -4.02 -2.98
CA LYS A 543 -3.62 -3.55 -2.47
C LYS A 543 -4.09 -4.48 -1.34
N ARG A 544 -4.70 -3.91 -0.31
CA ARG A 544 -5.32 -4.63 0.79
C ARG A 544 -6.78 -4.25 0.94
N TRP A 545 -7.56 -5.16 1.48
CA TRP A 545 -8.92 -4.90 1.94
C TRP A 545 -8.96 -4.98 3.46
N VAL A 546 -9.87 -4.23 4.08
CA VAL A 546 -10.02 -4.14 5.53
C VAL A 546 -11.49 -4.00 5.91
N PHE A 547 -11.91 -4.63 7.02
CA PHE A 547 -13.18 -4.30 7.64
C PHE A 547 -13.03 -3.04 8.51
N GLU A 548 -13.87 -2.05 8.27
CA GLU A 548 -13.93 -0.81 9.02
C GLU A 548 -15.18 -0.74 9.89
N THR A 549 -15.04 -0.14 11.07
CA THR A 549 -16.09 -0.09 12.09
C THR A 549 -16.90 1.20 12.11
N ARG A 550 -16.49 2.20 11.34
CA ARG A 550 -17.23 3.47 11.15
C ARG A 550 -18.07 3.37 9.87
N LYS A 551 -19.08 4.25 9.70
CA LYS A 551 -19.71 4.43 8.38
C LYS A 551 -18.58 4.70 7.40
N THR A 552 -18.25 3.69 6.64
CA THR A 552 -17.01 3.69 5.88
C THR A 552 -17.15 4.60 4.68
N LEU A 553 -16.05 5.17 4.26
CA LEU A 553 -15.97 5.85 2.98
C LEU A 553 -16.47 4.94 1.86
N ALA A 554 -16.25 3.63 1.97
CA ALA A 554 -16.75 2.63 1.04
C ALA A 554 -18.28 2.55 0.97
N MET A 555 -18.97 2.58 2.12
CA MET A 555 -20.46 2.60 2.13
C MET A 555 -21.00 3.86 1.45
N LEU A 556 -20.42 5.02 1.76
CA LEU A 556 -20.80 6.29 1.15
C LEU A 556 -20.49 6.28 -0.34
N THR A 557 -19.32 5.75 -0.74
CA THR A 557 -18.94 5.63 -2.15
C THR A 557 -19.86 4.72 -2.92
N ARG A 558 -20.29 3.58 -2.38
CA ARG A 558 -21.27 2.69 -3.00
C ARG A 558 -22.63 3.36 -3.19
N ALA A 559 -23.10 4.11 -2.18
CA ALA A 559 -24.33 4.88 -2.29
C ALA A 559 -24.24 5.94 -3.38
N GLU A 560 -23.14 6.69 -3.43
CA GLU A 560 -22.91 7.71 -4.46
C GLU A 560 -22.74 7.09 -5.86
N LYS A 561 -22.11 5.93 -6.01
CA LYS A 561 -22.00 5.23 -7.31
C LYS A 561 -23.36 4.97 -7.96
N LYS A 562 -24.39 4.64 -7.18
CA LYS A 562 -25.76 4.42 -7.70
C LYS A 562 -26.38 5.68 -8.29
N THR A 563 -25.92 6.85 -7.87
CA THR A 563 -26.43 8.15 -8.35
C THR A 563 -25.68 8.65 -9.57
N VAL A 564 -24.54 8.04 -9.94
CA VAL A 564 -23.73 8.47 -11.08
C VAL A 564 -24.38 8.00 -12.39
N SER A 565 -24.88 8.96 -13.17
CA SER A 565 -25.48 8.69 -14.48
C SER A 565 -24.43 8.34 -15.53
N ASP A 566 -24.84 7.65 -16.60
CA ASP A 566 -23.97 7.38 -17.75
C ASP A 566 -23.44 8.67 -18.39
N ARG A 567 -24.28 9.71 -18.39
CA ARG A 567 -23.90 11.05 -18.86
C ARG A 567 -22.72 11.62 -18.06
N ASP A 568 -22.77 11.51 -16.72
CA ASP A 568 -21.69 12.01 -15.86
C ASP A 568 -20.40 11.22 -16.07
N ARG A 569 -20.49 9.90 -16.28
CA ARG A 569 -19.35 9.01 -16.55
C ARG A 569 -18.64 9.41 -17.85
N ASP A 570 -19.40 9.53 -18.95
CA ASP A 570 -18.84 9.86 -20.25
C ASP A 570 -18.32 11.31 -20.31
N ARG A 571 -19.02 12.23 -19.63
CA ARG A 571 -18.53 13.60 -19.47
C ARG A 571 -17.19 13.63 -18.75
N ALA A 572 -17.06 12.89 -17.64
CA ALA A 572 -15.82 12.79 -16.89
C ALA A 572 -14.67 12.21 -17.76
N ILE A 573 -14.94 11.19 -18.57
CA ILE A 573 -13.96 10.63 -19.50
C ILE A 573 -13.49 11.68 -20.50
N THR A 574 -14.44 12.43 -21.09
CA THR A 574 -14.15 13.45 -22.09
C THR A 574 -13.37 14.63 -21.50
N GLU A 575 -13.78 15.14 -20.34
CA GLU A 575 -13.10 16.19 -19.60
C GLU A 575 -11.66 15.77 -19.23
N ARG A 576 -11.49 14.54 -18.72
CA ARG A 576 -10.15 14.05 -18.41
C ARG A 576 -9.27 13.85 -19.63
N ALA A 577 -9.84 13.41 -20.75
CA ALA A 577 -9.10 13.33 -22.01
C ALA A 577 -8.61 14.71 -22.46
N PHE A 578 -9.45 15.72 -22.33
CA PHE A 578 -9.11 17.11 -22.66
C PHE A 578 -8.01 17.66 -21.75
N ASP A 579 -8.14 17.48 -20.42
CA ASP A 579 -7.17 17.96 -19.44
C ASP A 579 -5.79 17.30 -19.57
N LEU A 580 -5.75 16.05 -20.03
CA LEU A 580 -4.51 15.29 -20.21
C LEU A 580 -3.89 15.45 -21.60
N ALA A 581 -4.63 16.04 -22.56
CA ALA A 581 -4.16 16.19 -23.93
C ALA A 581 -3.18 17.35 -24.04
N SER A 582 -2.21 17.21 -24.94
CA SER A 582 -1.31 18.29 -25.34
C SER A 582 -1.54 18.69 -26.80
N SER A 583 -1.48 19.98 -27.11
CA SER A 583 -1.77 20.49 -28.44
C SER A 583 -0.73 20.10 -29.49
N GLY A 584 0.52 19.90 -29.08
CA GLY A 584 1.60 19.75 -30.07
C GLY A 584 1.60 20.89 -31.10
N PRO A 585 1.76 20.58 -32.39
CA PRO A 585 1.73 21.59 -33.46
C PRO A 585 0.32 22.10 -33.82
N PHE A 586 -0.77 21.56 -33.28
CA PHE A 586 -2.10 22.11 -33.49
C PHE A 586 -2.24 23.48 -32.82
N ASP A 587 -2.91 24.40 -33.51
CA ASP A 587 -3.17 25.76 -32.97
C ASP A 587 -4.04 25.69 -31.71
N LYS A 588 -4.93 24.69 -31.58
CA LYS A 588 -5.83 24.56 -30.44
C LYS A 588 -6.37 23.14 -30.27
N ILE A 589 -6.57 22.74 -28.99
CA ILE A 589 -7.42 21.63 -28.64
C ILE A 589 -8.82 22.15 -28.31
N VAL A 590 -9.82 21.43 -28.74
CA VAL A 590 -11.23 21.73 -28.49
C VAL A 590 -11.94 20.52 -27.94
N GLN A 591 -12.69 20.70 -26.86
CA GLN A 591 -13.60 19.70 -26.34
C GLN A 591 -14.98 19.88 -26.99
N ALA A 592 -15.47 18.81 -27.58
CA ALA A 592 -16.79 18.78 -28.21
C ALA A 592 -17.82 18.14 -27.27
N ASP A 593 -18.18 18.86 -26.19
CA ASP A 593 -19.14 18.41 -25.17
C ASP A 593 -20.49 19.08 -25.21
N GLY A 594 -20.66 20.00 -26.15
CA GLY A 594 -21.72 20.98 -26.10
C GLY A 594 -23.16 20.45 -26.25
N GLY A 595 -23.96 20.71 -25.22
CA GLY A 595 -25.39 21.05 -25.34
C GLY A 595 -26.38 20.04 -25.99
N TYR A 596 -26.00 18.77 -26.09
CA TYR A 596 -26.89 17.76 -26.66
C TYR A 596 -28.13 17.50 -25.79
N PRO A 597 -29.28 17.27 -26.38
CA PRO A 597 -30.43 16.74 -25.66
C PRO A 597 -30.03 15.45 -24.92
N PRO A 598 -30.55 15.20 -23.72
CA PRO A 598 -30.11 14.08 -22.87
C PRO A 598 -30.30 12.69 -23.47
N ASP A 599 -31.18 12.53 -24.46
CA ASP A 599 -31.69 11.22 -24.90
C ASP A 599 -31.39 10.86 -26.37
N GLU A 600 -30.65 11.68 -27.11
CA GLU A 600 -30.37 11.44 -28.52
C GLU A 600 -28.88 11.08 -28.76
N GLY A 601 -28.62 10.07 -29.60
CA GLY A 601 -27.31 9.70 -30.06
C GLY A 601 -26.64 10.79 -30.90
N GLY A 602 -25.32 10.74 -31.05
CA GLY A 602 -24.52 11.69 -31.83
C GLY A 602 -24.93 11.68 -33.30
N THR A 603 -25.55 12.77 -33.78
CA THR A 603 -25.95 12.96 -35.16
C THR A 603 -24.96 13.87 -35.90
N ALA A 604 -24.97 13.82 -37.24
CA ALA A 604 -24.17 14.73 -38.04
C ALA A 604 -24.46 16.20 -37.73
N GLN A 605 -25.71 16.55 -37.48
CA GLN A 605 -26.13 17.92 -37.12
C GLN A 605 -25.53 18.35 -35.77
N GLN A 606 -25.51 17.45 -34.77
CA GLN A 606 -24.89 17.71 -33.49
C GLN A 606 -23.38 17.89 -33.62
N CYS A 607 -22.72 17.06 -34.43
CA CYS A 607 -21.28 17.24 -34.72
C CYS A 607 -21.00 18.62 -35.31
N VAL A 608 -21.78 19.06 -36.30
CA VAL A 608 -21.65 20.39 -36.91
C VAL A 608 -21.90 21.50 -35.90
N ALA A 609 -22.94 21.39 -35.08
CA ALA A 609 -23.20 22.37 -34.02
C ALA A 609 -22.05 22.53 -33.06
N VAL A 610 -21.43 21.41 -32.65
CA VAL A 610 -20.21 21.42 -31.79
C VAL A 610 -19.02 22.07 -32.50
N LEU A 611 -18.81 21.75 -33.78
CA LEU A 611 -17.73 22.33 -34.56
C LEU A 611 -17.92 23.84 -34.71
N SER A 612 -19.13 24.30 -34.96
CA SER A 612 -19.47 25.72 -35.04
C SER A 612 -19.26 26.45 -33.73
N GLN A 613 -19.67 25.84 -32.59
CA GLN A 613 -19.39 26.39 -31.26
C GLN A 613 -17.90 26.47 -30.96
N ALA A 614 -17.14 25.53 -31.45
CA ALA A 614 -15.68 25.52 -31.35
C ALA A 614 -15.03 26.61 -32.23
N GLY A 615 -15.81 27.31 -33.07
CA GLY A 615 -15.34 28.38 -33.93
C GLY A 615 -14.50 27.90 -35.11
N ILE A 616 -14.71 26.63 -35.54
CA ILE A 616 -13.98 26.06 -36.69
C ILE A 616 -14.36 26.76 -38.00
N ASP A 617 -15.61 27.25 -38.11
CA ASP A 617 -16.13 27.90 -39.32
C ASP A 617 -15.52 29.26 -39.63
N ASN A 618 -14.87 29.89 -38.65
CA ASN A 618 -14.46 31.30 -38.76
C ASN A 618 -12.98 31.57 -38.58
N LYS A 619 -12.13 30.55 -38.49
CA LYS A 619 -10.69 30.77 -38.20
C LYS A 619 -9.78 29.84 -38.96
N HIS A 620 -8.69 30.40 -39.50
CA HIS A 620 -7.60 29.68 -40.14
C HIS A 620 -6.68 29.08 -39.04
N GLN A 621 -7.18 28.06 -38.39
CA GLN A 621 -6.50 27.39 -37.26
C GLN A 621 -6.67 25.89 -37.38
N THR A 622 -5.64 25.15 -37.15
CA THR A 622 -5.70 23.70 -37.01
C THR A 622 -6.19 23.32 -35.62
N ARG A 623 -7.13 22.36 -35.56
CA ARG A 623 -7.75 21.95 -34.33
C ARG A 623 -7.75 20.46 -34.13
N LEU A 624 -7.31 20.04 -32.94
CA LEU A 624 -7.55 18.69 -32.44
C LEU A 624 -8.82 18.71 -31.59
N VAL A 625 -9.87 18.06 -32.05
CA VAL A 625 -11.20 18.08 -31.46
C VAL A 625 -11.45 16.77 -30.74
N ILE A 626 -11.59 16.82 -29.43
CA ILE A 626 -11.94 15.65 -28.59
C ILE A 626 -13.44 15.50 -28.60
N LEU A 627 -13.94 14.41 -29.21
CA LEU A 627 -15.35 14.11 -29.31
C LEU A 627 -15.87 13.56 -27.99
N ASP A 628 -17.12 13.92 -27.64
CA ASP A 628 -17.81 13.39 -26.46
C ASP A 628 -17.91 11.86 -26.52
N SER A 629 -17.35 11.19 -25.55
CA SER A 629 -17.30 9.72 -25.48
C SER A 629 -18.68 9.07 -25.33
N ARG A 630 -19.69 9.83 -24.91
CA ARG A 630 -21.06 9.37 -24.80
C ARG A 630 -21.63 8.98 -26.18
N TRP A 631 -21.42 9.85 -27.18
CA TRP A 631 -22.02 9.74 -28.51
C TRP A 631 -21.09 9.11 -29.53
N PHE A 632 -19.79 9.30 -29.37
CA PHE A 632 -18.78 8.96 -30.36
C PHE A 632 -17.77 7.98 -29.83
N SER A 633 -17.81 6.77 -30.39
CA SER A 633 -16.78 5.76 -30.12
C SER A 633 -16.59 4.85 -31.33
N LEU A 634 -15.40 4.31 -31.48
CA LEU A 634 -15.03 3.41 -32.58
C LEU A 634 -14.52 2.07 -32.07
N PHE A 635 -15.01 0.98 -32.65
CA PHE A 635 -14.52 -0.37 -32.43
C PHE A 635 -14.24 -1.02 -33.79
N ASN A 636 -13.55 -2.14 -33.86
CA ASN A 636 -13.08 -2.80 -35.09
C ASN A 636 -14.19 -3.20 -36.06
N GLY A 637 -15.00 -2.27 -36.57
CA GLY A 637 -15.92 -2.49 -37.68
C GLY A 637 -17.39 -2.10 -37.50
N ASP A 638 -17.90 -1.98 -36.28
CA ASP A 638 -19.35 -1.86 -36.03
C ASP A 638 -19.86 -0.47 -35.62
N ASP A 639 -19.19 0.59 -35.99
CA ASP A 639 -19.53 1.94 -35.51
C ASP A 639 -20.18 2.79 -36.60
N THR A 640 -21.15 2.24 -37.26
CA THR A 640 -21.84 2.88 -38.41
C THR A 640 -22.31 4.29 -38.05
N ALA A 641 -22.94 4.47 -36.88
CA ALA A 641 -23.47 5.76 -36.46
C ALA A 641 -22.39 6.84 -36.29
N THR A 642 -21.30 6.53 -35.62
CA THR A 642 -20.14 7.45 -35.42
C THR A 642 -19.52 7.78 -36.77
N ARG A 643 -19.34 6.77 -37.65
CA ARG A 643 -18.75 6.96 -38.98
C ARG A 643 -19.64 7.81 -39.87
N GLU A 644 -20.94 7.54 -39.94
CA GLU A 644 -21.89 8.31 -40.71
C GLU A 644 -21.96 9.76 -40.23
N ALA A 645 -22.06 9.98 -38.91
CA ALA A 645 -22.18 11.31 -38.32
C ALA A 645 -20.94 12.15 -38.60
N THR A 646 -19.74 11.59 -38.37
CA THR A 646 -18.48 12.32 -38.59
C THR A 646 -18.20 12.55 -40.09
N THR A 647 -18.54 11.60 -40.96
CA THR A 647 -18.42 11.75 -42.40
C THR A 647 -19.34 12.86 -42.93
N ALA A 648 -20.58 12.88 -42.49
CA ALA A 648 -21.50 13.94 -42.85
C ALA A 648 -21.05 15.31 -42.30
N ALA A 649 -20.59 15.38 -41.07
CA ALA A 649 -20.07 16.59 -40.43
C ALA A 649 -18.89 17.19 -41.20
N MET A 650 -18.05 16.36 -41.83
CA MET A 650 -16.93 16.78 -42.69
C MET A 650 -17.35 17.07 -44.14
N GLY A 651 -18.65 17.09 -44.42
CA GLY A 651 -19.17 17.42 -45.71
C GLY A 651 -18.99 16.33 -46.77
N VAL A 652 -19.00 15.07 -46.39
CA VAL A 652 -18.85 13.90 -47.25
C VAL A 652 -20.08 12.98 -47.07
N GLY A 653 -20.40 12.17 -48.06
CA GLY A 653 -21.48 11.18 -47.99
C GLY A 653 -22.79 11.66 -48.58
N PRO A 654 -23.93 10.90 -48.38
CA PRO A 654 -25.19 11.17 -49.05
C PRO A 654 -25.93 12.42 -48.56
N ASN A 655 -25.65 12.85 -47.30
CA ASN A 655 -26.24 14.03 -46.68
C ASN A 655 -25.14 14.95 -46.13
N PRO A 656 -24.33 15.55 -47.01
CA PRO A 656 -23.17 16.30 -46.57
C PRO A 656 -23.59 17.63 -45.94
N MET A 657 -23.00 17.97 -44.83
CA MET A 657 -23.16 19.27 -44.18
C MET A 657 -22.12 20.26 -44.72
N SER A 658 -22.44 21.53 -44.77
CA SER A 658 -21.51 22.54 -45.19
C SER A 658 -20.70 23.06 -44.03
N VAL A 659 -19.43 22.65 -43.96
CA VAL A 659 -18.45 23.17 -42.98
C VAL A 659 -17.30 23.74 -43.75
N GLN A 660 -17.10 25.05 -43.70
CA GLN A 660 -16.12 25.79 -44.52
C GLN A 660 -14.70 25.29 -44.27
N TRP A 661 -14.33 25.02 -43.02
CA TRP A 661 -12.96 24.70 -42.63
C TRP A 661 -12.81 23.23 -42.13
N ALA A 662 -13.56 22.32 -42.74
CA ALA A 662 -13.58 20.90 -42.33
C ALA A 662 -12.20 20.23 -42.42
N SER A 663 -11.33 20.67 -43.37
CA SER A 663 -10.00 20.09 -43.50
C SER A 663 -9.06 20.43 -42.34
N SER A 664 -9.30 21.53 -41.62
CA SER A 664 -8.53 21.97 -40.48
C SER A 664 -8.86 21.24 -39.15
N ALA A 665 -9.97 20.52 -39.13
CA ALA A 665 -10.41 19.77 -37.94
C ALA A 665 -9.94 18.32 -38.01
N VAL A 666 -9.31 17.89 -36.96
CA VAL A 666 -8.94 16.47 -36.72
C VAL A 666 -9.63 16.02 -35.48
N PHE A 667 -10.47 14.97 -35.59
CA PHE A 667 -11.25 14.48 -34.48
C PHE A 667 -10.52 13.35 -33.77
N ALA A 668 -10.45 13.41 -32.46
CA ALA A 668 -10.07 12.30 -31.59
C ALA A 668 -11.31 11.64 -31.01
N CYS A 669 -11.42 10.32 -31.16
CA CYS A 669 -12.59 9.53 -30.81
C CYS A 669 -12.19 8.40 -29.86
N ALA A 670 -13.08 8.07 -28.92
CA ALA A 670 -12.87 7.03 -27.93
C ALA A 670 -12.95 5.62 -28.55
N ASN A 671 -12.16 4.69 -28.03
CA ASN A 671 -12.31 3.26 -28.33
C ASN A 671 -13.45 2.68 -27.49
N THR A 672 -14.40 1.99 -28.11
CA THR A 672 -15.62 1.48 -27.46
C THR A 672 -15.32 0.53 -26.29
N ALA A 673 -14.38 -0.41 -26.45
CA ALA A 673 -14.06 -1.39 -25.43
C ALA A 673 -13.33 -0.73 -24.23
N VAL A 674 -12.39 0.16 -24.50
CA VAL A 674 -11.65 0.89 -23.44
C VAL A 674 -12.58 1.89 -22.73
N ARG A 675 -13.51 2.52 -23.45
CA ARG A 675 -14.55 3.39 -22.88
C ARG A 675 -15.42 2.64 -21.87
N ALA A 676 -15.82 1.41 -22.16
CA ALA A 676 -16.61 0.60 -21.23
C ALA A 676 -15.87 0.37 -19.89
N GLN A 677 -14.57 0.11 -19.94
CA GLN A 677 -13.74 0.01 -18.73
C GLN A 677 -13.57 1.37 -18.04
N ALA A 678 -13.33 2.43 -18.79
CA ALA A 678 -13.17 3.77 -18.26
C ALA A 678 -14.44 4.28 -17.55
N ARG A 679 -15.64 3.88 -17.98
CA ARG A 679 -16.92 4.22 -17.32
C ARG A 679 -16.98 3.72 -15.88
N GLY A 680 -16.49 2.50 -15.61
CA GLY A 680 -16.39 1.97 -14.25
C GLY A 680 -15.48 2.82 -13.35
N LEU A 681 -14.30 3.19 -13.86
CA LEU A 681 -13.35 4.04 -13.15
C LEU A 681 -13.84 5.49 -13.00
N ALA A 682 -14.56 6.02 -13.98
CA ALA A 682 -15.18 7.33 -13.89
C ALA A 682 -16.26 7.36 -12.80
N SER A 683 -17.09 6.32 -12.72
CA SER A 683 -18.07 6.17 -11.65
C SER A 683 -17.43 6.16 -10.28
N GLU A 684 -16.32 5.44 -10.13
CA GLU A 684 -15.54 5.37 -8.90
C GLU A 684 -14.98 6.75 -8.51
N TRP A 685 -14.32 7.43 -9.42
CA TRP A 685 -13.77 8.75 -9.18
C TRP A 685 -14.83 9.79 -8.82
N ILE A 686 -15.94 9.84 -9.55
CA ILE A 686 -17.05 10.79 -9.28
C ILE A 686 -17.62 10.53 -7.89
N ALA A 687 -17.91 9.26 -7.56
CA ALA A 687 -18.46 8.88 -6.26
C ALA A 687 -17.51 9.26 -5.12
N ARG A 688 -16.22 8.92 -5.21
CA ARG A 688 -15.23 9.26 -4.18
C ARG A 688 -15.02 10.77 -4.04
N THR A 689 -15.11 11.51 -5.14
CA THR A 689 -15.05 12.98 -5.10
C THR A 689 -16.26 13.57 -4.37
N ARG A 690 -17.48 13.06 -4.64
CA ARG A 690 -18.69 13.48 -3.94
C ARG A 690 -18.65 13.11 -2.46
N VAL A 691 -18.11 11.94 -2.12
CA VAL A 691 -17.92 11.50 -0.74
C VAL A 691 -16.92 12.38 0.01
N ALA A 692 -15.82 12.78 -0.60
CA ALA A 692 -14.88 13.73 0.01
C ALA A 692 -15.54 15.09 0.34
N GLU A 693 -16.52 15.49 -0.45
CA GLU A 693 -17.32 16.71 -0.23
C GLU A 693 -18.50 16.52 0.73
N HIS A 694 -18.79 15.27 1.15
CA HIS A 694 -19.95 14.96 2.00
C HIS A 694 -19.81 15.61 3.39
N PRO A 695 -20.87 16.26 3.93
CA PRO A 695 -20.79 16.99 5.20
C PRO A 695 -20.32 16.16 6.39
N ALA A 696 -20.75 14.88 6.48
CA ALA A 696 -20.33 13.97 7.54
C ALA A 696 -18.85 13.58 7.46
N VAL A 697 -18.29 13.54 6.25
CA VAL A 697 -16.86 13.26 6.01
C VAL A 697 -16.03 14.49 6.33
N LYS A 698 -16.46 15.68 5.91
CA LYS A 698 -15.79 16.95 6.23
C LYS A 698 -15.74 17.27 7.74
N ALA A 699 -16.69 16.74 8.50
CA ALA A 699 -16.72 16.93 9.95
C ALA A 699 -15.64 16.13 10.70
N ASP A 700 -15.08 15.08 10.07
CA ASP A 700 -13.98 14.26 10.61
C ASP A 700 -12.72 14.52 9.78
N LYS A 701 -11.72 15.18 10.36
CA LYS A 701 -10.50 15.58 9.64
C LYS A 701 -9.73 14.41 9.06
N ASP A 702 -9.63 13.30 9.77
CA ASP A 702 -8.88 12.13 9.31
C ASP A 702 -9.63 11.42 8.19
N MET A 703 -10.94 11.23 8.35
CA MET A 703 -11.80 10.66 7.31
C MET A 703 -11.81 11.54 6.06
N HIS A 704 -11.84 12.85 6.21
CA HIS A 704 -11.80 13.79 5.08
C HIS A 704 -10.47 13.70 4.32
N LYS A 705 -9.34 13.67 5.04
CA LYS A 705 -8.02 13.49 4.42
C LYS A 705 -7.93 12.16 3.65
N GLN A 706 -8.41 11.07 4.27
CA GLN A 706 -8.45 9.77 3.61
C GLN A 706 -9.32 9.79 2.35
N ALA A 707 -10.53 10.38 2.43
CA ALA A 707 -11.43 10.50 1.29
C ALA A 707 -10.81 11.28 0.12
N GLN A 708 -10.07 12.35 0.42
CA GLN A 708 -9.34 13.11 -0.59
C GLN A 708 -8.21 12.30 -1.24
N GLU A 709 -7.48 11.50 -0.46
CA GLU A 709 -6.45 10.61 -0.99
C GLU A 709 -7.05 9.54 -1.90
N GLU A 710 -8.15 8.91 -1.48
CA GLU A 710 -8.86 7.90 -2.28
C GLU A 710 -9.44 8.47 -3.57
N ALA A 711 -10.03 9.69 -3.53
CA ALA A 711 -10.51 10.37 -4.73
C ALA A 711 -9.35 10.71 -5.69
N ARG A 712 -8.19 11.07 -5.16
CA ARG A 712 -6.98 11.35 -5.96
C ARG A 712 -6.43 10.08 -6.62
N GLU A 713 -6.43 8.96 -5.91
CA GLU A 713 -6.00 7.66 -6.47
C GLU A 713 -7.00 7.17 -7.54
N ALA A 714 -8.30 7.28 -7.29
CA ALA A 714 -9.32 6.94 -8.28
C ALA A 714 -9.17 7.80 -9.55
N LYS A 715 -8.84 9.10 -9.39
CA LYS A 715 -8.53 9.98 -10.52
C LYS A 715 -7.33 9.49 -11.32
N LYS A 716 -6.24 9.06 -10.67
CA LYS A 716 -5.06 8.53 -11.36
C LYS A 716 -5.37 7.25 -12.13
N HIS A 717 -6.21 6.38 -11.58
CA HIS A 717 -6.64 5.17 -12.28
C HIS A 717 -7.46 5.50 -13.52
N LEU A 718 -8.44 6.43 -13.39
CA LEU A 718 -9.19 6.93 -14.53
C LEU A 718 -8.28 7.56 -15.57
N ASP A 719 -7.35 8.43 -15.17
CA ASP A 719 -6.39 9.09 -16.06
C ASP A 719 -5.54 8.07 -16.83
N SER A 720 -5.11 7.00 -16.17
CA SER A 720 -4.36 5.92 -16.81
C SER A 720 -5.17 5.20 -17.89
N MET A 721 -6.47 4.97 -17.65
CA MET A 721 -7.37 4.35 -18.62
C MET A 721 -7.73 5.33 -19.76
N VAL A 722 -8.00 6.59 -19.43
CA VAL A 722 -8.32 7.64 -20.42
C VAL A 722 -7.16 7.87 -21.40
N LYS A 723 -5.93 7.77 -20.95
CA LYS A 723 -4.73 7.79 -21.82
C LYS A 723 -4.78 6.75 -22.94
N GLN A 724 -5.42 5.62 -22.69
CA GLN A 724 -5.58 4.54 -23.66
C GLN A 724 -6.90 4.63 -24.46
N CYS A 725 -7.85 5.44 -23.99
CA CYS A 725 -9.19 5.50 -24.55
C CYS A 725 -9.24 6.19 -25.92
N TYR A 726 -8.61 7.37 -26.07
CA TYR A 726 -8.67 8.17 -27.28
C TYR A 726 -7.53 7.81 -28.24
N LYS A 727 -7.70 6.69 -28.95
CA LYS A 727 -6.72 6.15 -29.92
C LYS A 727 -7.20 6.18 -31.38
N HIS A 728 -8.40 6.66 -31.64
CA HIS A 728 -8.93 6.79 -32.98
C HIS A 728 -8.92 8.27 -33.40
N ILE A 729 -8.38 8.51 -34.59
CA ILE A 729 -8.29 9.85 -35.23
C ILE A 729 -9.08 9.83 -36.50
N ILE A 730 -9.89 10.86 -36.73
CA ILE A 730 -10.78 11.01 -37.90
C ILE A 730 -10.42 12.33 -38.56
N TYR A 731 -10.15 12.30 -39.84
CA TYR A 731 -9.80 13.50 -40.60
C TYR A 731 -10.26 13.44 -42.05
N LEU A 732 -10.38 14.61 -42.69
CA LEU A 732 -10.70 14.74 -44.09
C LEU A 732 -9.46 14.52 -44.95
N ALA A 733 -9.49 13.58 -45.89
CA ALA A 733 -8.42 13.19 -46.78
C ALA A 733 -8.76 13.38 -48.24
N PRO A 734 -7.78 13.55 -49.14
CA PRO A 734 -8.02 13.55 -50.58
C PRO A 734 -8.40 12.14 -51.07
N LYS A 735 -9.29 12.12 -52.12
CA LYS A 735 -9.61 10.89 -52.82
C LYS A 735 -9.60 11.20 -54.33
N GLY A 736 -8.69 10.56 -55.04
CA GLY A 736 -8.44 10.89 -56.45
C GLY A 736 -8.00 12.37 -56.65
N ASP A 737 -8.30 12.94 -57.81
CA ASP A 737 -7.83 14.30 -58.13
C ASP A 737 -8.71 15.41 -57.53
N TYR A 738 -10.03 15.15 -57.34
CA TYR A 738 -10.98 16.17 -56.94
C TYR A 738 -11.94 15.78 -55.85
N GLU A 739 -11.99 14.51 -55.51
CA GLU A 739 -12.87 13.96 -54.45
C GLU A 739 -12.23 14.05 -53.07
N ARG A 740 -13.05 13.91 -52.07
CA ARG A 740 -12.65 13.86 -50.66
C ARG A 740 -13.24 12.65 -49.95
N SER A 741 -12.52 12.11 -49.01
CA SER A 741 -12.94 11.01 -48.15
C SER A 741 -12.69 11.37 -46.70
N VAL A 742 -13.34 10.66 -45.78
CA VAL A 742 -13.02 10.73 -44.34
C VAL A 742 -12.26 9.46 -43.95
N GLU A 743 -11.10 9.65 -43.43
CA GLU A 743 -10.24 8.56 -42.99
C GLU A 743 -10.34 8.36 -41.49
N PHE A 744 -10.30 7.08 -41.10
CA PHE A 744 -10.43 6.61 -39.73
C PHE A 744 -9.15 5.87 -39.35
N LEU A 745 -8.30 6.52 -38.63
CA LEU A 745 -6.96 6.06 -38.29
C LEU A 745 -6.89 5.63 -36.84
N ARG A 746 -6.23 4.52 -36.57
CA ARG A 746 -5.86 4.15 -35.20
C ARG A 746 -4.40 4.49 -34.97
N LEU A 747 -4.11 5.31 -33.94
CA LEU A 747 -2.75 5.64 -33.56
C LEU A 747 -1.94 4.38 -33.26
N ARG A 748 -0.78 4.23 -33.90
CA ARG A 748 0.07 3.03 -33.83
C ARG A 748 0.92 3.00 -32.58
N LYS A 749 1.32 4.16 -32.06
CA LYS A 749 2.12 4.22 -30.84
C LYS A 749 1.31 3.68 -29.67
N ASP A 750 1.72 2.53 -29.18
CA ASP A 750 1.27 1.92 -27.91
C ASP A 750 1.90 2.69 -26.73
N THR A 751 1.71 3.99 -26.73
CA THR A 751 2.22 4.82 -25.63
C THR A 751 1.22 4.78 -24.50
N GLN A 752 1.72 4.51 -23.29
CA GLN A 752 1.02 4.77 -22.03
C GLN A 752 0.76 6.27 -21.79
N SER A 753 0.97 7.08 -22.81
CA SER A 753 0.82 8.53 -22.79
C SER A 753 -0.61 8.95 -23.12
N ALA A 754 -1.04 10.09 -22.58
CA ALA A 754 -2.28 10.75 -22.94
C ALA A 754 -2.32 11.08 -24.44
N LEU A 755 -3.51 11.46 -24.96
CA LEU A 755 -3.65 11.98 -26.31
C LEU A 755 -2.69 13.16 -26.50
N ASN A 756 -1.66 12.94 -27.30
CA ASN A 756 -0.63 13.93 -27.56
C ASN A 756 -0.75 14.45 -28.99
N GLY A 757 -1.00 15.75 -29.14
CA GLY A 757 -1.12 16.38 -30.43
C GLY A 757 0.12 16.23 -31.31
N SER A 758 1.31 16.12 -30.73
CA SER A 758 2.54 15.85 -31.48
C SER A 758 2.54 14.44 -32.08
N ASP A 759 2.09 13.42 -31.34
CA ASP A 759 1.99 12.05 -31.85
C ASP A 759 0.91 11.93 -32.92
N VAL A 760 -0.23 12.64 -32.74
CA VAL A 760 -1.28 12.73 -33.76
C VAL A 760 -0.75 13.41 -35.02
N TRP A 761 0.00 14.50 -34.87
CA TRP A 761 0.57 15.25 -35.98
C TRP A 761 1.59 14.42 -36.77
N GLU A 762 2.47 13.69 -36.09
CA GLU A 762 3.45 12.81 -36.70
C GLU A 762 2.79 11.66 -37.48
N GLU A 763 1.72 11.05 -36.90
CA GLU A 763 0.94 10.04 -37.61
C GLU A 763 0.28 10.62 -38.87
N LEU A 764 -0.32 11.81 -38.81
CA LEU A 764 -0.93 12.51 -39.97
C LEU A 764 0.10 12.91 -41.02
N ARG A 765 1.34 13.17 -40.63
CA ARG A 765 2.45 13.47 -41.54
C ARG A 765 2.78 12.26 -42.41
N GLU A 766 2.75 11.05 -41.88
CA GLU A 766 2.94 9.81 -42.68
C GLU A 766 1.93 9.69 -43.83
N TYR A 767 0.75 10.28 -43.66
CA TYR A 767 -0.31 10.32 -44.68
C TYR A 767 -0.30 11.63 -45.49
N SER A 768 0.77 12.42 -45.42
CA SER A 768 0.92 13.69 -46.10
C SER A 768 -0.21 14.71 -45.81
N LYS A 769 -0.89 14.57 -44.67
CA LYS A 769 -1.96 15.51 -44.26
C LYS A 769 -1.42 16.79 -43.64
N VAL A 770 -0.23 16.78 -43.07
CA VAL A 770 0.38 17.88 -42.33
C VAL A 770 1.86 18.04 -42.68
N PHE A 771 2.41 19.22 -42.49
CA PHE A 771 3.83 19.48 -42.43
C PHE A 771 4.29 19.69 -40.97
N ASN A 772 5.54 19.38 -40.66
CA ASN A 772 6.13 19.77 -39.37
C ASN A 772 6.48 21.25 -39.39
N PRO A 773 6.59 21.91 -38.22
CA PRO A 773 7.06 23.26 -38.11
C PRO A 773 8.40 23.45 -38.84
N GLY A 774 8.45 24.46 -39.73
CA GLY A 774 9.64 24.79 -40.54
C GLY A 774 9.84 23.91 -41.79
N GLU A 775 9.03 22.89 -42.04
CA GLU A 775 9.13 22.06 -43.27
C GLU A 775 8.42 22.67 -44.48
N PHE A 776 7.45 23.58 -44.28
CA PHE A 776 6.73 24.22 -45.37
C PHE A 776 7.58 25.32 -46.02
N THR A 777 8.41 24.90 -46.94
CA THR A 777 9.30 25.76 -47.67
C THR A 777 8.72 26.21 -49.02
N ARG A 778 9.43 27.11 -49.72
CA ARG A 778 9.16 27.52 -51.11
C ARG A 778 8.87 26.31 -52.01
N LYS A 779 9.68 25.25 -51.94
CA LYS A 779 9.48 24.05 -52.77
C LYS A 779 8.16 23.34 -52.42
N ALA A 780 7.82 23.25 -51.16
CA ALA A 780 6.56 22.67 -50.69
C ALA A 780 5.36 23.52 -51.17
N LEU A 781 5.44 24.83 -51.10
CA LEU A 781 4.43 25.72 -51.65
C LEU A 781 4.19 25.45 -53.14
N LEU A 782 5.25 25.51 -53.98
CA LEU A 782 5.16 25.31 -55.40
C LEU A 782 4.62 23.94 -55.81
N HIS A 783 4.93 22.90 -55.02
CA HIS A 783 4.39 21.55 -55.23
C HIS A 783 2.89 21.49 -54.93
N ASN A 784 2.39 22.26 -53.97
CA ASN A 784 1.01 22.32 -53.55
C ASN A 784 0.14 23.38 -54.27
N LEU A 785 0.75 24.21 -55.14
CA LEU A 785 0.01 25.08 -56.04
C LEU A 785 -0.31 24.29 -57.31
N ARG A 786 -1.60 24.13 -57.64
CA ARG A 786 -2.11 23.54 -58.86
C ARG A 786 -2.26 24.60 -59.92
N ASP A 787 -2.40 24.22 -61.20
CA ASP A 787 -2.58 25.20 -62.32
C ASP A 787 -3.77 26.13 -62.10
N ASN A 788 -4.87 25.62 -61.50
CA ASN A 788 -6.06 26.40 -61.15
C ASN A 788 -5.87 27.39 -59.97
N ASP A 789 -4.80 27.29 -59.23
CA ASP A 789 -4.47 28.24 -58.15
C ASP A 789 -3.84 29.52 -58.67
N TYR A 790 -3.20 29.44 -59.84
CA TYR A 790 -2.65 30.63 -60.49
C TYR A 790 -3.76 31.50 -61.13
N GLY A 791 -3.78 32.75 -60.76
CA GLY A 791 -4.83 33.69 -61.07
C GLY A 791 -5.93 33.82 -59.99
N CYS A 792 -5.87 33.00 -58.97
CA CYS A 792 -6.77 33.13 -57.85
C CYS A 792 -6.30 34.19 -56.83
N PRO A 793 -7.22 34.82 -56.09
CA PRO A 793 -6.89 35.69 -54.97
C PRO A 793 -5.99 34.97 -53.93
N ILE A 794 -5.05 35.70 -53.35
CA ILE A 794 -4.15 35.15 -52.33
C ILE A 794 -4.93 34.65 -51.08
N SER A 795 -6.08 35.28 -50.80
CA SER A 795 -7.02 34.83 -49.76
C SER A 795 -7.58 33.43 -50.05
N GLU A 796 -7.93 33.10 -51.28
CA GLU A 796 -8.41 31.79 -51.67
C GLU A 796 -7.30 30.74 -51.59
N ILE A 797 -6.09 31.08 -51.94
CA ILE A 797 -4.91 30.20 -51.78
C ILE A 797 -4.70 29.87 -50.32
N ARG A 798 -4.72 30.88 -49.46
CA ARG A 798 -4.62 30.71 -48.01
C ARG A 798 -5.74 29.77 -47.49
N ASP A 799 -6.99 30.10 -47.82
CA ASP A 799 -8.14 29.38 -47.34
C ASP A 799 -8.17 27.93 -47.82
N GLY A 800 -7.56 27.63 -48.94
CA GLY A 800 -7.36 26.30 -49.48
C GLY A 800 -6.62 25.37 -48.53
N PHE A 801 -5.66 25.85 -47.77
CA PHE A 801 -4.91 25.02 -46.81
C PHE A 801 -5.73 24.56 -45.60
N TRP A 802 -6.89 25.18 -45.35
CA TRP A 802 -7.81 24.75 -44.26
C TRP A 802 -9.13 24.14 -44.75
N SER A 803 -9.49 24.40 -46.00
CA SER A 803 -10.76 23.96 -46.60
C SER A 803 -10.58 22.79 -47.56
N ASN A 804 -9.46 22.66 -48.23
CA ASN A 804 -9.24 21.67 -49.28
C ASN A 804 -8.33 20.53 -48.76
N PRO A 805 -8.83 19.26 -48.65
CA PRO A 805 -8.03 18.15 -48.17
C PRO A 805 -6.83 17.79 -49.07
N HIS A 806 -6.81 18.27 -50.33
CA HIS A 806 -5.68 18.06 -51.20
C HIS A 806 -4.49 18.99 -50.93
N LYS A 807 -4.66 19.97 -50.02
CA LYS A 807 -3.59 20.80 -49.49
C LYS A 807 -3.30 20.38 -48.04
N PRO A 808 -2.02 20.23 -47.66
CA PRO A 808 -1.66 19.83 -46.29
C PRO A 808 -1.94 20.96 -45.32
N LEU A 809 -2.14 20.62 -44.05
CA LEU A 809 -2.27 21.58 -42.97
C LEU A 809 -0.91 22.13 -42.55
N LEU A 810 -0.90 23.38 -42.14
CA LEU A 810 0.30 24.11 -41.72
C LEU A 810 0.25 24.30 -40.17
N PRO A 811 1.35 24.01 -39.45
CA PRO A 811 1.34 24.04 -37.99
C PRO A 811 1.28 25.43 -37.38
N THR A 812 1.93 26.42 -38.06
CA THR A 812 2.00 27.81 -37.61
C THR A 812 0.97 28.70 -38.32
N GLY A 813 -0.08 28.09 -38.87
CA GLY A 813 -1.12 28.81 -39.60
C GLY A 813 -0.56 29.60 -40.77
N ALA A 814 -1.07 30.82 -40.96
CA ALA A 814 -0.74 31.65 -42.11
C ALA A 814 0.72 32.14 -42.15
N ALA A 815 1.51 32.05 -41.10
CA ALA A 815 2.87 32.56 -41.04
C ALA A 815 3.80 31.81 -42.00
N GLU A 816 3.84 30.49 -41.97
CA GLU A 816 4.69 29.68 -42.87
C GLU A 816 4.29 29.82 -44.33
N LEU A 817 3.01 29.96 -44.62
CA LEU A 817 2.54 30.23 -45.95
C LEU A 817 3.06 31.57 -46.46
N ARG A 818 3.03 32.61 -45.62
CA ARG A 818 3.55 33.94 -45.98
C ARG A 818 5.04 33.90 -46.28
N ASP A 819 5.80 33.19 -45.45
CA ASP A 819 7.25 33.04 -45.61
C ASP A 819 7.59 32.30 -46.92
N ALA A 820 6.89 31.18 -47.17
CA ALA A 820 7.08 30.40 -48.39
C ALA A 820 6.70 31.21 -49.69
N ILE A 821 5.65 32.04 -49.64
CA ILE A 821 5.28 32.94 -50.73
C ILE A 821 6.34 34.00 -50.92
N PHE A 822 6.87 34.61 -49.86
CA PHE A 822 7.92 35.60 -49.92
C PHE A 822 9.19 35.02 -50.57
N ASP A 823 9.61 33.83 -50.13
CA ASP A 823 10.77 33.16 -50.70
C ASP A 823 10.54 32.76 -52.18
N ALA A 824 9.32 32.39 -52.57
CA ALA A 824 9.00 32.09 -53.96
C ALA A 824 9.00 33.32 -54.86
N ILE A 825 8.60 34.47 -54.33
CA ILE A 825 8.69 35.77 -55.03
C ILE A 825 10.15 36.17 -55.15
N ALA A 826 10.93 36.11 -54.08
CA ALA A 826 12.34 36.48 -54.08
C ALA A 826 13.19 35.65 -55.06
N MET A 827 12.79 34.40 -55.30
CA MET A 827 13.47 33.48 -56.24
C MET A 827 12.89 33.54 -57.68
N GLY A 828 11.86 34.38 -57.92
CA GLY A 828 11.29 34.54 -59.24
C GLY A 828 10.41 33.36 -59.72
N ASP A 829 9.83 32.56 -58.84
CA ASP A 829 8.91 31.49 -59.24
C ASP A 829 7.49 31.99 -59.43
N ILE A 830 7.10 32.93 -58.60
CA ILE A 830 5.75 33.53 -58.61
C ILE A 830 5.86 35.04 -58.42
N GLU A 831 4.79 35.72 -58.77
CA GLU A 831 4.61 37.16 -58.58
C GLU A 831 3.20 37.43 -58.06
N LEU A 832 3.02 38.50 -57.33
CA LEU A 832 1.75 39.01 -56.91
C LEU A 832 1.29 40.12 -57.90
N VAL A 833 0.05 40.01 -58.32
CA VAL A 833 -0.51 40.98 -59.25
C VAL A 833 -1.87 41.47 -58.76
N ASN A 834 -2.22 42.71 -59.14
CA ASN A 834 -3.56 43.22 -58.96
C ASN A 834 -4.56 42.65 -60.04
N PRO A 835 -5.86 42.87 -59.99
CA PRO A 835 -6.79 42.42 -61.01
C PRO A 835 -6.51 42.96 -62.47
N GLU A 836 -5.80 44.08 -62.58
CA GLU A 836 -5.40 44.66 -63.88
C GLU A 836 -4.10 44.03 -64.37
N GLY A 837 -3.49 43.10 -63.63
CA GLY A 837 -2.27 42.38 -64.01
C GLY A 837 -0.97 43.13 -63.74
N VAL A 838 -1.04 44.21 -62.94
CA VAL A 838 0.19 44.99 -62.55
C VAL A 838 0.80 44.26 -61.33
N VAL A 839 2.11 44.06 -61.39
CA VAL A 839 2.91 43.41 -60.35
C VAL A 839 2.92 44.28 -59.11
N PHE A 840 2.58 43.61 -57.97
CA PHE A 840 2.62 44.21 -56.66
C PHE A 840 4.05 44.04 -56.06
N PRO A 841 4.70 45.12 -55.71
CA PRO A 841 6.07 45.03 -55.17
C PRO A 841 6.07 44.48 -53.76
N VAL A 842 6.88 43.48 -53.51
CA VAL A 842 7.07 42.83 -52.19
C VAL A 842 8.53 42.99 -51.78
N HIS A 843 8.78 43.79 -50.76
CA HIS A 843 10.14 44.05 -50.23
C HIS A 843 10.38 43.35 -48.87
N ALA A 844 9.32 43.08 -48.16
CA ALA A 844 9.37 42.41 -46.87
C ALA A 844 8.21 41.41 -46.71
N ARG A 845 8.36 40.41 -45.84
CA ARG A 845 7.33 39.42 -45.55
C ARG A 845 6.00 40.07 -45.15
N ASN A 846 6.05 41.19 -44.42
CA ASN A 846 4.85 41.91 -43.98
C ASN A 846 4.10 42.64 -45.11
N ASP A 847 4.67 42.78 -46.27
CA ASP A 847 4.00 43.35 -47.45
C ASP A 847 2.95 42.40 -48.04
N ILE A 848 3.07 41.10 -47.69
CA ILE A 848 2.13 40.04 -48.13
C ILE A 848 0.93 40.01 -47.24
N ASN A 849 -0.19 40.57 -47.69
CA ASN A 849 -1.45 40.47 -47.02
C ASN A 849 -2.22 39.21 -47.53
N LEU A 850 -2.13 38.11 -46.79
CA LEU A 850 -2.79 36.85 -47.11
C LEU A 850 -4.36 36.93 -47.08
N ALA A 851 -4.93 38.06 -46.62
CA ALA A 851 -6.38 38.27 -46.61
C ALA A 851 -6.86 39.13 -47.79
N ALA A 852 -5.99 39.47 -48.70
CA ALA A 852 -6.32 40.33 -49.80
C ALA A 852 -7.08 39.58 -50.94
N ASP A 853 -8.27 40.02 -51.27
CA ASP A 853 -9.06 39.48 -52.38
C ASP A 853 -8.72 40.10 -53.73
N ASN A 854 -7.99 41.24 -53.70
CA ASN A 854 -7.60 41.99 -54.89
C ASN A 854 -6.14 41.75 -55.30
N ILE A 855 -5.40 40.82 -54.62
CA ILE A 855 -4.06 40.41 -54.97
C ILE A 855 -4.12 38.95 -55.42
N ARG A 856 -3.53 38.62 -56.54
CA ARG A 856 -3.55 37.29 -57.15
C ARG A 856 -2.16 36.75 -57.30
N ILE A 857 -1.98 35.45 -57.18
CA ILE A 857 -0.72 34.73 -57.41
C ILE A 857 -0.67 34.39 -58.90
N ARG A 858 0.44 34.73 -59.55
CA ARG A 858 0.73 34.37 -60.90
C ARG A 858 2.14 33.75 -60.98
N ARG A 859 2.36 32.86 -61.95
CA ARG A 859 3.73 32.42 -62.27
C ARG A 859 4.53 33.63 -62.72
N ALA A 860 5.74 33.79 -62.17
CA ALA A 860 6.59 34.88 -62.55
C ALA A 860 6.98 34.75 -64.06
N THR A 861 6.89 35.87 -64.78
CA THR A 861 7.23 35.90 -66.16
C THR A 861 8.50 36.68 -66.35
N CYS A 862 9.36 36.25 -67.26
CA CYS A 862 10.56 37.00 -67.66
C CYS A 862 10.19 38.36 -68.20
N PRO A 863 10.64 39.44 -67.62
CA PRO A 863 10.27 40.80 -68.05
C PRO A 863 10.70 41.10 -69.51
N THR A 864 11.63 40.35 -70.05
CA THR A 864 12.18 40.57 -71.36
C THR A 864 11.45 39.81 -72.48
N CYS A 865 11.03 38.51 -72.22
CA CYS A 865 10.44 37.66 -73.21
C CYS A 865 9.01 37.26 -72.94
N GLY A 866 8.48 37.52 -71.72
CA GLY A 866 7.11 37.19 -71.35
C GLY A 866 6.87 35.73 -71.10
N ILE A 867 7.85 34.85 -71.23
CA ILE A 867 7.77 33.41 -70.94
C ILE A 867 7.90 33.21 -69.44
N PRO A 868 7.26 32.14 -68.80
CA PRO A 868 7.48 31.84 -67.41
C PRO A 868 8.96 31.81 -67.08
N SER A 869 9.41 32.52 -66.05
CA SER A 869 10.80 32.73 -65.70
C SER A 869 11.59 31.36 -65.54
N ARG A 870 10.95 30.31 -65.19
CA ARG A 870 11.56 28.94 -65.10
C ARG A 870 11.86 28.32 -66.47
N ASP A 871 11.13 28.74 -67.48
CA ASP A 871 11.22 28.18 -68.85
C ASP A 871 12.03 29.09 -69.73
N CYS A 872 12.53 30.24 -69.24
CA CYS A 872 13.37 31.15 -69.88
C CYS A 872 14.83 30.69 -69.87
N GLU A 873 15.45 30.46 -71.09
CA GLU A 873 16.86 30.01 -71.23
C GLU A 873 17.90 31.06 -70.81
N GLY A 874 17.42 32.19 -70.30
CA GLY A 874 18.25 33.31 -69.89
C GLY A 874 18.57 34.26 -71.03
N HIS A 875 18.47 35.54 -70.79
CA HIS A 875 18.92 36.61 -71.71
C HIS A 875 20.32 37.06 -71.30
N PRO A 876 21.20 37.27 -72.22
CA PRO A 876 22.50 37.84 -71.90
C PRO A 876 22.29 39.21 -71.23
N SER A 877 22.65 39.36 -70.02
CA SER A 877 22.62 40.60 -69.26
C SER A 877 24.04 41.17 -69.13
N CYS A 878 24.14 42.49 -69.20
CA CYS A 878 25.45 43.17 -68.95
C CYS A 878 25.97 42.86 -67.57
N ALA A 879 27.16 42.33 -67.46
CA ALA A 879 27.78 41.94 -66.18
C ALA A 879 27.98 43.10 -65.18
N LYS A 880 27.91 44.35 -65.68
CA LYS A 880 28.19 45.60 -64.96
C LYS A 880 26.92 46.26 -64.38
N CYS A 881 25.79 46.24 -65.13
CA CYS A 881 24.57 46.91 -64.72
C CYS A 881 23.31 45.97 -64.57
N GLY A 882 23.43 44.71 -64.97
CA GLY A 882 22.36 43.73 -64.93
C GLY A 882 21.22 43.91 -65.91
N GLN A 883 21.35 44.89 -66.87
CA GLN A 883 20.32 45.16 -67.87
C GLN A 883 20.52 44.37 -69.19
N PRO A 884 19.42 44.13 -69.96
CA PRO A 884 19.53 43.50 -71.29
C PRO A 884 20.48 44.25 -72.23
N PRO A 885 21.05 43.56 -73.22
CA PRO A 885 22.04 44.19 -74.14
C PRO A 885 21.53 45.42 -74.85
N ASP A 886 20.20 45.48 -75.07
CA ASP A 886 19.62 46.62 -75.81
C ASP A 886 19.42 47.89 -74.93
N ASP A 887 19.46 47.74 -73.58
CA ASP A 887 19.29 48.84 -72.64
C ASP A 887 20.61 49.19 -71.89
N CYS A 888 21.72 48.57 -72.24
CA CYS A 888 22.97 48.72 -71.55
C CYS A 888 23.79 49.94 -72.07
N THR A 889 24.01 50.90 -71.18
CA THR A 889 24.82 52.12 -71.50
C THR A 889 26.24 52.05 -70.92
N CYS A 890 26.72 50.83 -70.55
CA CYS A 890 28.07 50.66 -70.02
C CYS A 890 29.11 50.58 -71.12
N GLU A 891 30.08 51.55 -71.17
CA GLU A 891 31.24 51.54 -72.09
C GLU A 891 32.15 50.34 -71.77
N THR A 892 32.59 49.67 -72.86
CA THR A 892 33.56 48.59 -72.89
C THR A 892 34.97 49.14 -72.79
N GLU A 893 35.68 48.88 -71.72
CA GLU A 893 37.16 48.91 -71.72
C GLU A 893 37.70 47.49 -71.61
N ASP A 894 38.58 47.26 -72.59
CA ASP A 894 39.19 45.98 -72.93
C ASP A 894 40.45 45.72 -72.13
N THR A 895 40.89 44.49 -72.14
CA THR A 895 42.20 43.94 -71.73
C THR A 895 42.29 43.63 -70.18
N GLY A 896 42.84 42.58 -69.78
CA GLY A 896 43.52 41.39 -70.27
C GLY A 896 44.06 40.55 -69.12
N GLU A 897 44.15 39.32 -69.42
CA GLU A 897 45.00 38.27 -68.88
C GLU A 897 45.24 38.02 -67.36
N VAL A 898 44.90 36.86 -67.09
CA VAL A 898 45.63 35.73 -66.40
C VAL A 898 46.26 35.95 -65.00
N GLY A 899 45.97 35.01 -64.13
CA GLY A 899 46.79 34.76 -62.96
C GLY A 899 46.09 33.85 -61.88
N ASP A 900 46.39 32.59 -62.04
CA ASP A 900 46.22 31.56 -61.06
C ASP A 900 46.98 31.81 -59.73
N SER A 901 46.47 31.60 -58.58
CA SER A 901 47.14 30.85 -57.54
C SER A 901 46.45 30.94 -56.13
N THR A 902 46.15 29.82 -55.67
CA THR A 902 46.25 29.30 -54.35
C THR A 902 46.65 30.18 -53.16
N GLY A 903 45.97 30.08 -52.05
CA GLY A 903 46.52 30.47 -50.74
C GLY A 903 45.47 30.78 -49.68
N GLN A 904 45.21 29.83 -48.81
CA GLN A 904 44.71 30.04 -47.44
C GLN A 904 45.88 30.59 -46.58
N PRO A 905 45.64 30.91 -45.27
CA PRO A 905 44.69 31.79 -44.60
C PRO A 905 45.44 32.90 -43.83
N ASP A 906 44.80 33.80 -43.19
CA ASP A 906 44.95 34.19 -41.79
C ASP A 906 44.30 35.52 -41.43
N ASP A 907 43.63 35.43 -40.30
CA ASP A 907 43.62 36.33 -39.14
C ASP A 907 43.46 37.82 -39.26
N GLY A 908 42.57 38.36 -38.47
CA GLY A 908 42.83 39.67 -37.91
C GLY A 908 41.69 40.68 -37.89
N SER A 909 41.05 40.76 -36.75
CA SER A 909 40.65 41.97 -36.01
C SER A 909 39.34 42.70 -36.34
N SER A 910 38.52 42.64 -35.39
CA SER A 910 37.84 43.74 -34.66
C SER A 910 36.92 44.67 -35.41
N GLN A 911 35.65 44.59 -34.98
CA GLN A 911 35.00 45.80 -34.45
C GLN A 911 33.66 45.47 -33.80
N THR A 912 33.59 45.74 -32.51
CA THR A 912 32.50 46.28 -31.70
C THR A 912 31.07 45.97 -32.14
N ALA A 913 30.53 44.91 -31.57
CA ALA A 913 29.09 44.77 -31.29
C ALA A 913 28.87 45.08 -29.80
N GLY A 914 27.81 45.84 -29.53
CA GLY A 914 27.36 46.14 -28.15
C GLY A 914 27.02 44.91 -27.31
N PRO A 915 26.83 45.03 -26.02
CA PRO A 915 26.78 43.93 -25.13
C PRO A 915 25.55 43.02 -25.40
N THR A 916 25.83 41.88 -25.97
CA THR A 916 24.86 40.77 -25.97
C THR A 916 24.83 40.23 -24.58
N VAL A 917 23.72 40.42 -23.87
CA VAL A 917 23.46 39.76 -22.58
C VAL A 917 23.46 38.28 -22.85
N GLN A 918 24.49 37.57 -22.37
CA GLN A 918 24.52 36.13 -22.41
C GLN A 918 23.61 35.62 -21.29
N VAL A 919 22.44 35.16 -21.66
CA VAL A 919 21.56 34.41 -20.72
C VAL A 919 22.24 33.08 -20.42
N ARG A 920 22.69 32.94 -19.17
CA ARG A 920 23.23 31.65 -18.67
C ARG A 920 22.08 30.81 -18.11
N HIS A 921 22.00 29.57 -18.57
CA HIS A 921 21.04 28.62 -18.06
C HIS A 921 21.62 27.86 -16.86
N TRP A 922 20.90 27.83 -15.76
CA TRP A 922 21.25 26.98 -14.63
C TRP A 922 20.06 26.15 -14.14
N GLN A 923 20.36 25.00 -13.58
CA GLN A 923 19.37 24.11 -13.01
C GLN A 923 19.54 24.11 -11.49
N LEU A 924 18.51 24.54 -10.79
CA LEU A 924 18.46 24.56 -9.33
C LEU A 924 17.70 23.32 -8.85
N THR A 925 18.34 22.48 -8.05
CA THR A 925 17.66 21.35 -7.39
C THR A 925 17.51 21.68 -5.92
N LEU A 926 16.29 21.96 -5.49
CA LEU A 926 15.94 22.20 -4.09
C LEU A 926 15.62 20.88 -3.40
N ASN A 927 16.48 20.44 -2.48
CA ASN A 927 16.17 19.33 -1.57
C ASN A 927 15.58 19.92 -0.28
N ILE A 928 14.25 19.99 -0.20
CA ILE A 928 13.54 20.47 0.98
C ILE A 928 13.56 19.34 2.01
N ASN A 929 14.43 19.46 3.01
CA ASN A 929 14.45 18.57 4.15
C ASN A 929 13.60 19.23 5.25
N THR A 930 12.31 18.97 5.23
CA THR A 930 11.33 19.55 6.17
C THR A 930 11.54 18.97 7.56
N ALA A 931 12.26 19.71 8.41
CA ALA A 931 11.95 19.73 9.84
C ALA A 931 10.71 20.65 9.96
N VAL A 932 9.53 20.07 9.82
CA VAL A 932 8.24 20.76 9.78
C VAL A 932 8.01 21.46 11.09
N ASN A 933 7.81 22.80 11.05
CA ASN A 933 7.16 23.51 12.13
C ASN A 933 5.69 23.03 12.20
N PRO A 934 5.21 22.41 13.29
CA PRO A 934 3.87 21.84 13.36
C PRO A 934 2.74 22.87 13.19
N ASP A 935 3.03 24.15 13.41
CA ASP A 935 2.04 25.24 13.40
C ASP A 935 1.89 25.90 12.02
N ASP A 936 2.90 25.83 11.14
CA ASP A 936 2.82 26.31 9.74
C ASP A 936 3.87 25.62 8.85
N PRO A 937 3.55 24.43 8.34
CA PRO A 937 4.51 23.60 7.60
C PRO A 937 4.92 24.15 6.24
N ASP A 938 4.21 25.13 5.70
CA ASP A 938 4.38 25.63 4.33
C ASP A 938 4.87 27.08 4.28
N ALA A 939 5.05 27.76 5.40
CA ALA A 939 5.39 29.19 5.44
C ALA A 939 6.70 29.50 4.68
N ASP A 940 7.74 28.71 4.90
CA ASP A 940 9.05 28.94 4.30
C ASP A 940 9.06 28.64 2.79
N LEU A 941 8.35 27.59 2.38
CA LEU A 941 8.19 27.25 0.95
C LEU A 941 7.33 28.29 0.23
N VAL A 942 6.26 28.75 0.87
CA VAL A 942 5.38 29.82 0.33
C VAL A 942 6.14 31.13 0.19
N HIS A 943 7.00 31.47 1.15
CA HIS A 943 7.84 32.67 1.09
C HIS A 943 8.83 32.58 -0.08
N LEU A 944 9.52 31.44 -0.22
CA LEU A 944 10.46 31.20 -1.33
C LEU A 944 9.75 31.25 -2.69
N LEU A 945 8.60 30.62 -2.84
CA LEU A 945 7.83 30.64 -4.09
C LEU A 945 7.30 32.05 -4.42
N ARG A 946 6.94 32.83 -3.42
CA ARG A 946 6.49 34.23 -3.61
C ARG A 946 7.64 35.12 -4.07
N GLU A 947 8.82 34.96 -3.50
CA GLU A 947 10.00 35.73 -3.88
C GLU A 947 10.49 35.35 -5.28
N LEU A 948 10.44 34.08 -5.65
CA LEU A 948 10.71 33.62 -7.02
C LEU A 948 9.68 34.19 -8.03
N SER A 949 8.40 34.29 -7.63
CA SER A 949 7.36 34.90 -8.47
C SER A 949 7.58 36.39 -8.66
N ASN A 950 7.98 37.11 -7.64
CA ASN A 950 8.32 38.54 -7.73
C ASN A 950 9.48 38.78 -8.71
N ARG A 951 10.53 37.97 -8.64
CA ARG A 951 11.66 38.05 -9.55
C ARG A 951 11.33 37.70 -11.01
N LEU A 952 10.36 36.83 -11.23
CA LEU A 952 9.81 36.54 -12.54
C LEU A 952 9.05 37.77 -13.09
N GLU A 953 8.27 38.46 -12.27
CA GLU A 953 7.54 39.68 -12.64
C GLU A 953 8.47 40.86 -12.91
N GLU A 954 9.61 40.95 -12.21
CA GLU A 954 10.64 41.95 -12.43
C GLU A 954 11.47 41.69 -13.70
N GLY A 955 11.29 40.50 -14.33
CA GLY A 955 11.98 40.14 -15.58
C GLY A 955 13.39 39.60 -15.39
N ASN A 956 13.83 39.37 -14.14
CA ASN A 956 15.16 38.86 -13.83
C ASN A 956 15.23 37.32 -14.00
N ILE A 957 14.09 36.63 -14.01
CA ILE A 957 13.95 35.20 -14.25
C ILE A 957 13.13 35.01 -15.51
N ALA A 958 13.66 34.27 -16.49
CA ALA A 958 13.01 34.13 -17.79
C ALA A 958 11.96 33.01 -17.81
N HIS A 959 12.10 31.98 -16.95
CA HIS A 959 11.19 30.87 -16.91
C HIS A 959 11.30 30.08 -15.59
N ILE A 960 10.15 29.74 -14.96
CA ILE A 960 10.07 28.84 -13.80
C ILE A 960 9.25 27.63 -14.22
N ASN A 961 9.83 26.42 -14.13
CA ASN A 961 9.10 25.17 -14.39
C ASN A 961 8.91 24.41 -13.08
N GLN A 962 7.67 24.30 -12.65
CA GLN A 962 7.31 23.73 -11.34
C GLN A 962 7.11 22.21 -11.48
N THR A 963 8.17 21.47 -11.19
CA THR A 963 8.12 20.03 -10.88
C THR A 963 8.87 19.83 -9.57
N THR A 964 9.09 18.60 -9.11
CA THR A 964 10.01 18.32 -7.98
C THR A 964 11.44 18.86 -8.18
N GLN A 965 11.76 19.32 -9.36
CA GLN A 965 12.93 20.12 -9.72
C GLN A 965 12.46 21.47 -10.26
N ILE A 966 12.89 22.57 -9.65
CA ILE A 966 12.64 23.92 -10.16
C ILE A 966 13.82 24.28 -11.04
N THR A 967 13.59 24.45 -12.33
CA THR A 967 14.60 24.95 -13.27
C THR A 967 14.40 26.45 -13.42
N VAL A 968 15.41 27.23 -13.05
CA VAL A 968 15.41 28.68 -13.14
C VAL A 968 16.48 29.09 -14.16
N THR A 969 16.11 29.97 -15.07
CA THR A 969 17.04 30.54 -16.06
C THR A 969 17.16 32.04 -15.77
N GLY A 970 18.37 32.52 -15.45
CA GLY A 970 18.59 33.90 -15.10
C GLY A 970 20.09 34.30 -15.14
N GLU A 971 20.45 35.48 -14.63
CA GLU A 971 21.80 35.96 -14.50
C GLU A 971 22.49 35.41 -13.23
N GLN A 972 23.81 35.52 -13.11
CA GLN A 972 24.58 34.96 -11.99
C GLN A 972 24.16 35.58 -10.63
N GLU A 973 23.82 36.87 -10.63
CA GLU A 973 23.35 37.57 -9.42
C GLU A 973 22.03 37.02 -8.87
N ASP A 974 21.17 36.48 -9.75
CA ASP A 974 19.92 35.82 -9.35
C ASP A 974 20.16 34.43 -8.73
N ALA A 975 21.22 33.72 -9.20
CA ALA A 975 21.60 32.42 -8.61
C ALA A 975 22.07 32.61 -7.17
N ASP A 976 22.92 33.59 -6.93
CA ASP A 976 23.47 33.89 -5.60
C ASP A 976 22.36 34.33 -4.64
N ALA A 977 21.40 35.14 -5.11
CA ALA A 977 20.24 35.55 -4.32
C ALA A 977 19.29 34.40 -3.98
N ILE A 978 19.11 33.44 -4.91
CA ILE A 978 18.29 32.23 -4.69
C ILE A 978 19.00 31.27 -3.71
N GLU A 979 20.32 31.17 -3.79
CA GLU A 979 21.11 30.38 -2.84
C GLU A 979 21.02 30.94 -1.42
N ASP A 980 21.01 32.26 -1.27
CA ASP A 980 20.87 32.92 0.03
C ASP A 980 19.45 32.78 0.59
N LEU A 981 18.41 32.92 -0.23
CA LEU A 981 17.01 32.67 0.16
C LEU A 981 16.79 31.22 0.59
N ALA A 982 17.39 30.26 -0.10
CA ALA A 982 17.29 28.86 0.26
C ALA A 982 18.03 28.53 1.56
N LYS A 983 19.12 29.22 1.88
CA LYS A 983 19.82 29.12 3.15
C LYS A 983 18.97 29.67 4.29
N GLU A 984 18.28 30.81 4.08
CA GLU A 984 17.34 31.39 5.05
C GLU A 984 16.18 30.46 5.33
N ALA A 985 15.67 29.75 4.30
CA ALA A 985 14.61 28.76 4.42
C ALA A 985 15.11 27.39 4.98
N GLY A 986 16.38 27.26 5.38
CA GLY A 986 16.95 26.01 5.89
C GLY A 986 17.05 24.87 4.88
N THR A 987 17.11 25.19 3.60
CA THR A 987 17.05 24.24 2.47
C THR A 987 18.41 24.11 1.79
N ALA A 988 18.82 22.89 1.44
CA ALA A 988 20.06 22.67 0.69
C ALA A 988 19.85 22.89 -0.82
N VAL A 989 20.63 23.76 -1.42
CA VAL A 989 20.61 24.08 -2.85
C VAL A 989 21.89 23.59 -3.54
N ASN A 990 21.73 22.93 -4.68
CA ASN A 990 22.83 22.64 -5.58
C ASN A 990 22.67 23.46 -6.86
N VAL A 991 23.54 24.44 -7.05
CA VAL A 991 23.59 25.25 -8.29
C VAL A 991 24.56 24.60 -9.28
N LEU A 992 24.05 24.18 -10.43
CA LEU A 992 24.87 23.68 -11.54
C LEU A 992 24.86 24.73 -12.64
N GLN A 993 26.04 25.25 -13.00
CA GLN A 993 26.23 26.05 -14.20
C GLN A 993 26.20 25.14 -15.43
N LEU A 994 25.21 25.30 -16.30
CA LEU A 994 25.09 24.57 -17.57
C LEU A 994 25.89 25.25 -18.69
#